data_f61ccbb0b3ec4a793c9f6fbc58cd1753
#
_entry.id   f61ccbb0b3ec4a793c9f6fbc58cd1753
#
_cell.length_a   1.000
_cell.length_b   1.000
_cell.length_c   1.000
_cell.angle_alpha   90.00
_cell.angle_beta   90.00
_cell.angle_gamma   90.00
#
_symmetry.space_group_name_H-M   'P 1'
#
loop_
_entity.id
_entity.type
_entity.pdbx_description
1 polymer ?
#
loop_
_entity_poly.entity_id
_entity_poly.type
_entity_poly.pdbx_seq_one_letter_code
_entity_poly.pdbx_strand_id
1 'polypeptide(L)'
;MSRKDSTSSTEAIADVIRERIARGAPVRRTLPGRGRLHVDRPLPFITVHVEPDDRPDAGTNQLVTTEASYLYSIAERGGRKQAAELVRVLSETVRPSFGKQFLIVAVCSRPPEHPPVVESSKDTPHPSFRLFTTAPGQNIDSIIEVLERHLKAIEIGGNRAAVEVVQNGGEFPHRDRPLLKNAVLRELGAAQITIEVEPIYQMSGANDVYPAVLKALRRQLGRALKHAFFYFAERYTSLHPKDFHSLGRRAVVKAVWDVDMQLDAVANGFDLLLDVNPINTESVWNGFRRSRFEKVPPFRYRPLSTDPVMAKRRLYSIPFEKIEDPTISFLFSQKQDELGRQLTMLTDRGTVRFLLGSIQLYGRVTQPLLRSAEQILEQVSSTTRAAGGGGTITAEEFADRARAEVAHYRDIWDGVDGTVQVIPGVSSGLMVSKNRLLVPSRSRIPRNRVDALIQHEIGTHLVTYFNGKAQRFTLLRSGFAGYEELQEGLAVLAEYLTGGMTPARLRTLAARVVGVDAVANGASFVDVFRLLCRYGFSRQQSFNITTRIYRGGGFIKDCIYLRGLLTVLDYLREGGEFEPLFVGKIAARHIPIVRELQSRKVLEAPKFLPRYITRESCQERLQRVRQGLDVHELLG
;
A
#
# COMPACT_ATOMS: atom_id res chain seq x y z
N MET A 1 9.15 42.07 -19.72
CA MET A 1 10.13 41.27 -20.47
C MET A 1 9.53 39.89 -20.66
N SER A 2 9.11 39.62 -21.89
CA SER A 2 8.43 38.39 -22.30
C SER A 2 9.39 37.21 -22.26
N ARG A 3 9.13 36.18 -21.42
CA ARG A 3 9.75 34.86 -21.54
C ARG A 3 9.26 34.25 -22.88
N LYS A 4 10.12 34.20 -23.86
CA LYS A 4 9.94 33.40 -25.07
C LYS A 4 9.82 31.92 -24.63
N ASP A 5 8.63 31.38 -24.65
CA ASP A 5 8.43 29.94 -24.65
C ASP A 5 9.11 29.39 -25.90
N SER A 6 10.24 28.71 -25.72
CA SER A 6 10.94 28.00 -26.79
C SER A 6 10.15 26.73 -27.08
N THR A 7 9.14 26.84 -27.94
CA THR A 7 8.50 25.68 -28.58
C THR A 7 9.56 25.00 -29.44
N SER A 8 10.16 23.92 -28.94
CA SER A 8 11.05 23.07 -29.72
C SER A 8 10.29 22.62 -30.96
N SER A 9 10.89 22.80 -32.14
CA SER A 9 10.30 22.30 -33.40
C SER A 9 10.09 20.78 -33.32
N THR A 10 9.14 20.24 -34.07
CA THR A 10 8.89 18.78 -34.12
C THR A 10 10.16 18.02 -34.48
N GLU A 11 10.98 18.58 -35.37
CA GLU A 11 12.27 18.02 -35.78
C GLU A 11 13.28 17.95 -34.63
N ALA A 12 13.41 19.01 -33.84
CA ALA A 12 14.30 19.01 -32.66
C ALA A 12 13.88 17.96 -31.61
N ILE A 13 12.58 17.73 -31.46
CA ILE A 13 12.08 16.66 -30.56
C ILE A 13 12.38 15.28 -31.16
N ALA A 14 12.20 15.12 -32.49
CA ALA A 14 12.52 13.89 -33.20
C ALA A 14 14.00 13.50 -33.06
N ASP A 15 14.91 14.47 -33.17
CA ASP A 15 16.35 14.23 -32.98
C ASP A 15 16.66 13.79 -31.55
N VAL A 16 16.04 14.39 -30.57
CA VAL A 16 16.16 13.96 -29.18
C VAL A 16 15.64 12.52 -28.99
N ILE A 17 14.53 12.14 -29.65
CA ILE A 17 14.04 10.76 -29.61
C ILE A 17 15.11 9.82 -30.14
N ARG A 18 15.64 10.07 -31.36
CA ARG A 18 16.67 9.23 -32.00
C ARG A 18 17.91 9.09 -31.10
N GLU A 19 18.44 10.19 -30.61
CA GLU A 19 19.66 10.19 -29.80
C GLU A 19 19.47 9.45 -28.46
N ARG A 20 18.44 9.82 -27.71
CA ARG A 20 18.27 9.28 -26.36
C ARG A 20 17.81 7.82 -26.35
N ILE A 21 16.89 7.45 -27.25
CA ILE A 21 16.41 6.07 -27.36
C ILE A 21 17.53 5.14 -27.82
N ALA A 22 18.38 5.55 -28.75
CA ALA A 22 19.55 4.77 -29.17
C ALA A 22 20.52 4.46 -28.02
N ARG A 23 20.58 5.34 -27.01
CA ARG A 23 21.38 5.15 -25.79
C ARG A 23 20.62 4.45 -24.65
N GLY A 24 19.40 3.99 -24.89
CA GLY A 24 18.54 3.42 -23.83
C GLY A 24 18.09 4.42 -22.76
N ALA A 25 18.22 5.73 -23.03
CA ALA A 25 17.90 6.80 -22.08
C ALA A 25 16.44 7.26 -22.20
N PRO A 26 15.80 7.72 -21.10
CA PRO A 26 14.43 8.19 -21.13
C PRO A 26 14.28 9.49 -21.93
N VAL A 27 13.14 9.65 -22.62
CA VAL A 27 12.74 10.89 -23.30
C VAL A 27 11.59 11.52 -22.54
N ARG A 28 11.71 12.79 -22.18
CA ARG A 28 10.63 13.56 -21.60
C ARG A 28 10.63 14.97 -22.19
N ARG A 29 9.55 15.34 -22.90
CA ARG A 29 9.41 16.63 -23.57
C ARG A 29 8.00 17.18 -23.40
N THR A 30 7.93 18.48 -23.19
CA THR A 30 6.67 19.24 -23.26
C THR A 30 6.41 19.58 -24.73
N LEU A 31 5.19 19.36 -25.17
CA LEU A 31 4.71 19.71 -26.50
C LEU A 31 3.87 21.00 -26.44
N PRO A 32 3.60 21.67 -27.58
CA PRO A 32 2.70 22.81 -27.63
C PRO A 32 1.34 22.51 -27.00
N GLY A 33 0.66 23.53 -26.45
CA GLY A 33 -0.64 23.36 -25.81
C GLY A 33 -0.63 22.51 -24.52
N ARG A 34 0.50 22.45 -23.80
CA ARG A 34 0.70 21.60 -22.59
C ARG A 34 0.72 20.09 -22.86
N GLY A 35 0.84 19.68 -24.13
CA GLY A 35 1.06 18.27 -24.48
C GLY A 35 2.35 17.71 -23.86
N ARG A 36 2.50 16.39 -23.85
CA ARG A 36 3.68 15.70 -23.28
C ARG A 36 4.02 14.46 -24.09
N LEU A 37 5.32 14.26 -24.31
CA LEU A 37 5.90 12.99 -24.71
C LEU A 37 6.74 12.45 -23.54
N HIS A 38 6.48 11.22 -23.16
CA HIS A 38 7.27 10.48 -22.18
C HIS A 38 7.55 9.08 -22.70
N VAL A 39 8.82 8.72 -22.76
CA VAL A 39 9.26 7.34 -23.05
C VAL A 39 10.29 7.02 -21.98
N ASP A 40 9.95 6.12 -21.08
CA ASP A 40 10.75 5.77 -19.90
C ASP A 40 12.04 5.04 -20.29
N ARG A 41 11.97 4.22 -21.32
CA ARG A 41 13.03 3.43 -21.94
C ARG A 41 12.57 2.96 -23.32
N PRO A 42 13.42 2.40 -24.17
CA PRO A 42 12.97 1.74 -25.41
C PRO A 42 11.93 0.65 -25.07
N LEU A 43 10.73 0.77 -25.67
CA LEU A 43 9.62 -0.16 -25.53
C LEU A 43 8.92 -0.31 -26.88
N PRO A 44 8.49 -1.52 -27.29
CA PRO A 44 7.88 -1.75 -28.58
C PRO A 44 6.40 -1.29 -28.65
N PHE A 45 6.00 -0.35 -27.81
CA PHE A 45 4.65 0.18 -27.76
C PHE A 45 4.60 1.63 -27.26
N ILE A 46 3.50 2.30 -27.56
CA ILE A 46 3.15 3.62 -27.04
C ILE A 46 1.65 3.76 -26.84
N THR A 47 1.24 4.47 -25.79
CA THR A 47 -0.14 4.90 -25.56
C THR A 47 -0.29 6.36 -25.98
N VAL A 48 -1.32 6.69 -26.76
CA VAL A 48 -1.51 8.03 -27.33
C VAL A 48 -2.89 8.57 -27.00
N HIS A 49 -2.95 9.85 -26.63
CA HIS A 49 -4.19 10.62 -26.58
C HIS A 49 -4.00 11.94 -27.30
N VAL A 50 -4.89 12.26 -28.19
CA VAL A 50 -4.98 13.58 -28.83
C VAL A 50 -6.31 14.19 -28.42
N GLU A 51 -6.27 15.19 -27.56
CA GLU A 51 -7.44 15.89 -27.06
C GLU A 51 -8.20 16.55 -28.23
N PRO A 52 -9.51 16.35 -28.35
CA PRO A 52 -10.31 17.00 -29.40
C PRO A 52 -10.33 18.53 -29.21
N ASP A 53 -10.43 19.26 -30.32
CA ASP A 53 -10.47 20.73 -30.36
C ASP A 53 -11.88 21.33 -30.31
N ASP A 54 -12.90 20.49 -30.40
CA ASP A 54 -14.31 20.87 -30.52
C ASP A 54 -15.13 20.68 -29.25
N ARG A 55 -14.54 20.08 -28.23
CA ARG A 55 -15.22 19.82 -26.96
C ARG A 55 -14.25 19.72 -25.78
N PRO A 56 -14.73 20.01 -24.56
CA PRO A 56 -13.94 19.71 -23.36
C PRO A 56 -13.70 18.21 -23.23
N ASP A 57 -12.46 17.83 -22.89
CA ASP A 57 -12.08 16.43 -22.64
C ASP A 57 -11.25 16.29 -21.37
N ALA A 58 -11.79 16.82 -20.27
CA ALA A 58 -11.11 16.84 -18.99
C ALA A 58 -10.86 15.41 -18.46
N GLY A 59 -9.62 15.11 -18.12
CA GLY A 59 -9.23 13.87 -17.45
C GLY A 59 -8.81 12.73 -18.37
N THR A 60 -9.21 12.68 -19.65
CA THR A 60 -8.85 11.58 -20.58
C THR A 60 -7.34 11.48 -20.77
N ASN A 61 -6.64 12.60 -20.83
CA ASN A 61 -5.17 12.65 -20.88
C ASN A 61 -4.51 11.90 -19.72
N GLN A 62 -5.16 11.88 -18.55
CA GLN A 62 -4.62 11.18 -17.39
C GLN A 62 -4.69 9.66 -17.53
N LEU A 63 -5.56 9.12 -18.40
CA LEU A 63 -5.66 7.68 -18.66
C LEU A 63 -4.39 7.14 -19.35
N VAL A 64 -3.72 7.96 -20.18
CA VAL A 64 -2.50 7.57 -20.90
C VAL A 64 -1.23 7.94 -20.16
N THR A 65 -1.22 9.00 -19.37
CA THR A 65 0.00 9.49 -18.66
C THR A 65 0.50 8.55 -17.56
N THR A 66 -0.22 7.46 -17.29
CA THR A 66 0.21 6.41 -16.36
C THR A 66 1.24 5.46 -16.95
N GLU A 67 1.31 5.39 -18.29
CA GLU A 67 2.08 4.37 -18.98
C GLU A 67 3.58 4.72 -19.09
N ALA A 68 4.40 3.70 -19.30
CA ALA A 68 5.85 3.86 -19.43
C ALA A 68 6.26 4.54 -20.73
N SER A 69 5.41 4.46 -21.76
CA SER A 69 5.58 5.13 -23.04
C SER A 69 4.24 5.77 -23.41
N TYR A 70 4.16 7.09 -23.43
CA TYR A 70 2.94 7.79 -23.79
C TYR A 70 3.22 9.11 -24.52
N LEU A 71 2.24 9.50 -25.35
CA LEU A 71 2.13 10.82 -25.95
C LEU A 71 0.75 11.39 -25.67
N TYR A 72 0.70 12.60 -25.14
CA TYR A 72 -0.49 13.41 -25.01
C TYR A 72 -0.31 14.71 -25.80
N SER A 73 -1.28 15.05 -26.65
CA SER A 73 -1.27 16.27 -27.47
C SER A 73 -2.67 16.84 -27.57
N ILE A 74 -2.76 18.13 -27.92
CA ILE A 74 -4.01 18.82 -28.24
C ILE A 74 -4.12 18.90 -29.76
N ALA A 75 -5.32 18.65 -30.33
CA ALA A 75 -5.53 18.65 -31.77
C ALA A 75 -5.35 20.04 -32.43
N GLU A 76 -5.60 21.10 -31.66
CA GLU A 76 -5.39 22.48 -32.12
C GLU A 76 -3.98 22.74 -32.66
N ARG A 77 -3.88 23.66 -33.65
CA ARG A 77 -2.60 24.14 -34.21
C ARG A 77 -1.70 23.05 -34.80
N GLY A 78 -2.30 21.97 -35.32
CA GLY A 78 -1.55 20.89 -35.97
C GLY A 78 -0.95 19.86 -35.01
N GLY A 79 -1.35 19.85 -33.73
CA GLY A 79 -0.88 18.91 -32.72
C GLY A 79 -1.09 17.44 -33.10
N ARG A 80 -2.18 17.10 -33.82
CA ARG A 80 -2.38 15.74 -34.33
C ARG A 80 -1.32 15.33 -35.37
N LYS A 81 -0.91 16.24 -36.27
CA LYS A 81 0.17 15.98 -37.24
C LYS A 81 1.50 15.80 -36.54
N GLN A 82 1.77 16.65 -35.54
CA GLN A 82 2.97 16.54 -34.70
C GLN A 82 2.99 15.21 -33.93
N ALA A 83 1.86 14.81 -33.32
CA ALA A 83 1.76 13.55 -32.61
C ALA A 83 2.01 12.35 -33.56
N ALA A 84 1.42 12.35 -34.76
CA ALA A 84 1.64 11.34 -35.78
C ALA A 84 3.12 11.22 -36.17
N GLU A 85 3.78 12.35 -36.42
CA GLU A 85 5.20 12.39 -36.79
C GLU A 85 6.10 11.89 -35.65
N LEU A 86 5.87 12.31 -34.40
CA LEU A 86 6.66 11.86 -33.25
C LEU A 86 6.47 10.36 -32.97
N VAL A 87 5.26 9.83 -33.15
CA VAL A 87 5.00 8.39 -33.02
C VAL A 87 5.67 7.61 -34.14
N ARG A 88 5.66 8.13 -35.38
CA ARG A 88 6.39 7.55 -36.50
C ARG A 88 7.89 7.45 -36.21
N VAL A 89 8.53 8.56 -35.84
CA VAL A 89 9.96 8.61 -35.49
C VAL A 89 10.30 7.67 -34.32
N LEU A 90 9.47 7.64 -33.29
CA LEU A 90 9.68 6.71 -32.16
C LEU A 90 9.61 5.26 -32.62
N SER A 91 8.59 4.90 -33.41
CA SER A 91 8.45 3.55 -33.95
C SER A 91 9.64 3.15 -34.80
N GLU A 92 10.08 4.01 -35.73
CA GLU A 92 11.26 3.78 -36.57
C GLU A 92 12.53 3.56 -35.74
N THR A 93 12.68 4.33 -34.66
CA THR A 93 13.87 4.28 -33.80
C THR A 93 13.89 3.04 -32.92
N VAL A 94 12.75 2.61 -32.39
CA VAL A 94 12.63 1.53 -31.39
C VAL A 94 12.54 0.14 -32.05
N ARG A 95 11.74 0.00 -33.11
CA ARG A 95 11.40 -1.30 -33.70
C ARG A 95 12.57 -2.20 -34.11
N PRO A 96 13.73 -1.67 -34.58
CA PRO A 96 14.86 -2.54 -34.94
C PRO A 96 15.36 -3.41 -33.78
N SER A 97 15.22 -2.89 -32.55
CA SER A 97 15.64 -3.60 -31.33
C SER A 97 14.65 -4.67 -30.86
N PHE A 98 13.43 -4.71 -31.45
CA PHE A 98 12.33 -5.57 -30.98
C PHE A 98 11.66 -6.39 -32.08
N GLY A 99 12.40 -6.87 -33.08
CA GLY A 99 11.87 -7.75 -34.12
C GLY A 99 11.02 -7.03 -35.17
N LYS A 100 11.20 -5.72 -35.33
CA LYS A 100 10.51 -4.87 -36.32
C LYS A 100 8.99 -4.74 -36.11
N GLN A 101 8.48 -4.99 -34.90
CA GLN A 101 7.07 -4.84 -34.54
C GLN A 101 6.88 -3.67 -33.56
N PHE A 102 5.73 -2.97 -33.68
CA PHE A 102 5.39 -1.86 -32.77
C PHE A 102 3.88 -1.75 -32.57
N LEU A 103 3.44 -1.53 -31.33
CA LEU A 103 2.02 -1.38 -30.99
C LEU A 103 1.69 0.05 -30.56
N ILE A 104 0.68 0.65 -31.21
CA ILE A 104 0.12 1.94 -30.85
C ILE A 104 -1.25 1.69 -30.25
N VAL A 105 -1.48 2.18 -29.03
CA VAL A 105 -2.79 2.17 -28.40
C VAL A 105 -3.26 3.61 -28.25
N ALA A 106 -4.24 4.02 -29.06
CA ALA A 106 -4.89 5.31 -28.94
C ALA A 106 -6.05 5.22 -27.93
N VAL A 107 -6.17 6.20 -27.05
CA VAL A 107 -7.28 6.31 -26.09
C VAL A 107 -8.01 7.62 -26.37
N CYS A 108 -9.32 7.57 -26.55
CA CYS A 108 -10.19 8.73 -26.74
C CYS A 108 -11.44 8.62 -25.88
N SER A 109 -12.05 9.75 -25.56
CA SER A 109 -13.36 9.78 -24.89
C SER A 109 -14.48 9.72 -25.91
N ARG A 110 -15.56 9.00 -25.59
CA ARG A 110 -16.79 9.02 -26.39
C ARG A 110 -17.41 10.43 -26.30
N PRO A 111 -17.91 11.00 -27.44
CA PRO A 111 -18.74 12.19 -27.36
C PRO A 111 -19.99 11.90 -26.52
N PRO A 112 -20.41 12.79 -25.62
CA PRO A 112 -21.67 12.62 -24.92
C PRO A 112 -22.82 12.66 -25.92
N GLU A 113 -23.52 11.55 -26.13
CA GLU A 113 -24.68 11.45 -27.04
C GLU A 113 -25.86 12.27 -26.49
N HIS A 114 -25.96 12.41 -25.18
CA HIS A 114 -26.86 13.33 -24.47
C HIS A 114 -26.17 13.80 -23.20
N PRO A 115 -26.47 15.03 -22.68
CA PRO A 115 -26.06 15.37 -21.34
C PRO A 115 -26.62 14.30 -20.38
N PRO A 116 -25.80 13.71 -19.50
CA PRO A 116 -26.31 12.74 -18.55
C PRO A 116 -27.43 13.41 -17.76
N VAL A 117 -28.64 12.94 -17.92
CA VAL A 117 -29.80 13.37 -17.15
C VAL A 117 -29.59 12.82 -15.73
N VAL A 118 -29.01 13.64 -14.87
CA VAL A 118 -28.79 13.34 -13.44
C VAL A 118 -30.13 13.48 -12.69
N GLU A 119 -31.21 12.89 -13.20
CA GLU A 119 -32.53 12.96 -12.56
C GLU A 119 -33.12 11.61 -12.17
N SER A 120 -32.47 10.49 -12.40
CA SER A 120 -32.91 9.24 -11.81
C SER A 120 -31.85 8.66 -10.89
N SER A 121 -32.17 8.58 -9.62
CA SER A 121 -31.35 8.03 -8.53
C SER A 121 -31.08 6.51 -8.63
N LYS A 122 -31.17 5.92 -9.82
CA LYS A 122 -31.03 4.47 -10.05
C LYS A 122 -29.88 4.06 -10.98
N ASP A 123 -29.31 4.97 -11.74
CA ASP A 123 -28.27 4.62 -12.71
C ASP A 123 -26.90 5.12 -12.23
N THR A 124 -26.20 4.26 -11.49
CA THR A 124 -24.78 4.42 -11.28
C THR A 124 -24.07 4.33 -12.63
N PRO A 125 -23.16 5.27 -12.99
CA PRO A 125 -22.50 5.27 -14.29
C PRO A 125 -21.73 3.96 -14.49
N HIS A 126 -22.03 3.26 -15.60
CA HIS A 126 -21.36 2.03 -15.99
C HIS A 126 -20.12 2.33 -16.82
N PRO A 127 -18.94 1.80 -16.48
CA PRO A 127 -17.79 1.90 -17.35
C PRO A 127 -18.07 1.16 -18.67
N SER A 128 -17.76 1.79 -19.80
CA SER A 128 -17.96 1.21 -21.13
C SER A 128 -16.79 1.55 -22.04
N PHE A 129 -16.42 0.58 -22.89
CA PHE A 129 -15.32 0.71 -23.84
C PHE A 129 -15.74 0.19 -25.21
N ARG A 130 -15.29 0.86 -26.28
CA ARG A 130 -15.32 0.32 -27.64
C ARG A 130 -13.89 0.19 -28.16
N LEU A 131 -13.61 -0.94 -28.78
CA LEU A 131 -12.30 -1.27 -29.35
C LEU A 131 -12.39 -1.23 -30.88
N PHE A 132 -11.56 -0.40 -31.50
CA PHE A 132 -11.46 -0.30 -32.96
C PHE A 132 -10.07 -0.73 -33.43
N THR A 133 -10.00 -1.42 -34.55
CA THR A 133 -8.75 -1.86 -35.16
C THR A 133 -8.56 -1.25 -36.54
N THR A 134 -7.33 -0.94 -36.92
CA THR A 134 -7.02 -0.27 -38.18
C THR A 134 -6.39 -1.15 -39.24
N ALA A 135 -5.98 -2.39 -38.93
CA ALA A 135 -5.27 -3.24 -39.88
C ALA A 135 -5.86 -4.65 -39.96
N PRO A 136 -6.61 -5.00 -41.04
CA PRO A 136 -6.87 -6.39 -41.33
C PRO A 136 -5.57 -7.10 -41.75
N GLY A 137 -5.26 -8.23 -41.12
CA GLY A 137 -4.18 -9.13 -41.55
C GLY A 137 -2.90 -9.16 -40.71
N GLN A 138 -2.74 -8.33 -39.72
CA GLN A 138 -1.75 -8.55 -38.65
C GLN A 138 -2.46 -9.22 -37.47
N ASN A 139 -1.85 -10.23 -36.87
CA ASN A 139 -2.40 -11.04 -35.74
C ASN A 139 -2.79 -10.21 -34.50
N ILE A 140 -3.61 -9.14 -34.68
CA ILE A 140 -4.06 -8.23 -33.63
C ILE A 140 -5.20 -8.85 -32.83
N ASP A 141 -5.95 -9.79 -33.41
CA ASP A 141 -7.17 -10.35 -32.82
C ASP A 141 -6.90 -10.93 -31.43
N SER A 142 -5.79 -11.65 -31.27
CA SER A 142 -5.39 -12.19 -29.97
C SER A 142 -5.03 -11.10 -28.92
N ILE A 143 -4.51 -9.95 -29.38
CA ILE A 143 -4.23 -8.81 -28.47
C ILE A 143 -5.54 -8.17 -28.03
N ILE A 144 -6.52 -8.09 -28.94
CA ILE A 144 -7.86 -7.56 -28.68
C ILE A 144 -8.58 -8.46 -27.68
N GLU A 145 -8.53 -9.78 -27.85
CA GLU A 145 -9.13 -10.73 -26.91
C GLU A 145 -8.54 -10.58 -25.49
N VAL A 146 -7.22 -10.41 -25.37
CA VAL A 146 -6.58 -10.15 -24.09
C VAL A 146 -7.04 -8.82 -23.51
N LEU A 147 -7.04 -7.76 -24.33
CA LEU A 147 -7.45 -6.43 -23.90
C LEU A 147 -8.94 -6.42 -23.49
N GLU A 148 -9.83 -7.01 -24.30
CA GLU A 148 -11.25 -7.15 -24.01
C GLU A 148 -11.49 -7.86 -22.66
N ARG A 149 -10.83 -8.99 -22.43
CA ARG A 149 -10.93 -9.75 -21.18
C ARG A 149 -10.57 -8.90 -19.97
N HIS A 150 -9.48 -8.14 -20.05
CA HIS A 150 -9.02 -7.33 -18.94
C HIS A 150 -9.81 -6.02 -18.76
N LEU A 151 -10.38 -5.47 -19.85
CA LEU A 151 -11.32 -4.35 -19.76
C LEU A 151 -12.65 -4.78 -19.13
N LYS A 152 -13.20 -5.95 -19.50
CA LYS A 152 -14.42 -6.51 -18.86
C LYS A 152 -14.26 -6.77 -17.36
N ALA A 153 -13.02 -6.93 -16.87
CA ALA A 153 -12.74 -7.08 -15.46
C ALA A 153 -12.70 -5.76 -14.67
N ILE A 154 -12.77 -4.61 -15.35
CA ILE A 154 -12.82 -3.29 -14.71
C ILE A 154 -14.16 -3.12 -14.00
N GLU A 155 -14.09 -2.69 -12.73
CA GLU A 155 -15.27 -2.44 -11.90
C GLU A 155 -15.18 -1.05 -11.25
N ILE A 156 -16.20 -0.22 -11.48
CA ILE A 156 -16.32 1.13 -10.93
C ILE A 156 -17.67 1.25 -10.21
N GLY A 157 -17.64 1.60 -8.94
CA GLY A 157 -18.88 1.76 -8.14
C GLY A 157 -19.73 0.50 -8.03
N GLY A 158 -19.12 -0.70 -8.12
CA GLY A 158 -19.83 -1.99 -8.09
C GLY A 158 -20.30 -2.47 -9.46
N ASN A 159 -20.11 -1.67 -10.53
CA ASN A 159 -20.52 -2.01 -11.90
C ASN A 159 -19.32 -2.47 -12.73
N ARG A 160 -19.44 -3.62 -13.37
CA ARG A 160 -18.44 -4.15 -14.32
C ARG A 160 -18.57 -3.47 -15.67
N ALA A 161 -17.43 -3.34 -16.35
CA ALA A 161 -17.36 -2.68 -17.65
C ALA A 161 -18.06 -3.49 -18.76
N ALA A 162 -18.79 -2.78 -19.63
CA ALA A 162 -19.21 -3.26 -20.92
C ALA A 162 -18.09 -3.03 -21.95
N VAL A 163 -17.85 -4.00 -22.84
CA VAL A 163 -16.83 -3.89 -23.88
C VAL A 163 -17.41 -4.36 -25.20
N GLU A 164 -17.33 -3.51 -26.22
CA GLU A 164 -17.73 -3.78 -27.58
C GLU A 164 -16.49 -3.80 -28.49
N VAL A 165 -16.34 -4.84 -29.30
CA VAL A 165 -15.29 -4.92 -30.32
C VAL A 165 -15.91 -4.59 -31.66
N VAL A 166 -15.54 -3.46 -32.25
CA VAL A 166 -16.02 -3.01 -33.54
C VAL A 166 -15.11 -3.59 -34.63
N GLN A 167 -15.62 -4.62 -35.32
CA GLN A 167 -14.89 -5.29 -36.40
C GLN A 167 -14.86 -4.46 -37.69
N ASN A 168 -13.89 -4.74 -38.57
CA ASN A 168 -13.57 -4.08 -39.84
C ASN A 168 -14.78 -3.49 -40.59
N GLY A 169 -14.83 -2.16 -40.73
CA GLY A 169 -15.86 -1.44 -41.49
C GLY A 169 -16.83 -0.60 -40.66
N GLY A 170 -16.77 -0.68 -39.30
CA GLY A 170 -17.47 0.30 -38.48
C GLY A 170 -16.87 1.69 -38.70
N GLU A 171 -17.69 2.69 -38.89
CA GLU A 171 -17.22 4.07 -38.97
C GLU A 171 -16.52 4.42 -37.66
N PHE A 172 -15.22 4.71 -37.78
CA PHE A 172 -14.54 5.42 -36.70
C PHE A 172 -15.37 6.66 -36.35
N PRO A 173 -15.57 7.00 -35.06
CA PRO A 173 -16.21 8.25 -34.70
C PRO A 173 -15.60 9.37 -35.54
N HIS A 174 -16.40 10.23 -36.11
CA HIS A 174 -16.08 11.12 -37.25
C HIS A 174 -14.76 11.92 -37.12
N ARG A 175 -14.13 11.97 -35.96
CA ARG A 175 -12.90 12.71 -35.67
C ARG A 175 -11.75 11.88 -35.10
N ASP A 176 -12.00 10.66 -34.61
CA ASP A 176 -10.98 9.78 -34.02
C ASP A 176 -10.38 8.81 -35.06
N ARG A 177 -10.13 9.34 -36.27
CA ARG A 177 -9.42 8.61 -37.33
C ARG A 177 -8.11 8.04 -36.78
N PRO A 178 -7.61 6.90 -37.32
CA PRO A 178 -6.29 6.39 -36.96
C PRO A 178 -5.25 7.50 -36.96
N LEU A 179 -4.36 7.49 -35.96
CA LEU A 179 -3.31 8.50 -35.87
C LEU A 179 -2.38 8.42 -37.08
N LEU A 180 -2.07 7.20 -37.53
CA LEU A 180 -1.30 6.92 -38.74
C LEU A 180 -2.17 6.23 -39.78
N LYS A 181 -1.94 6.54 -41.04
CA LYS A 181 -2.62 5.88 -42.18
C LYS A 181 -2.20 4.42 -42.29
N ASN A 182 -3.09 3.54 -42.76
CA ASN A 182 -2.83 2.11 -42.93
C ASN A 182 -1.58 1.79 -43.78
N ALA A 183 -1.26 2.61 -44.78
CA ALA A 183 -0.04 2.45 -45.59
C ALA A 183 1.22 2.65 -44.71
N VAL A 184 1.23 3.69 -43.87
CA VAL A 184 2.34 3.99 -42.95
C VAL A 184 2.48 2.91 -41.87
N LEU A 185 1.35 2.44 -41.31
CA LEU A 185 1.36 1.36 -40.32
C LEU A 185 1.99 0.08 -40.89
N ARG A 186 1.64 -0.28 -42.14
CA ARG A 186 2.24 -1.46 -42.85
C ARG A 186 3.73 -1.28 -43.08
N GLU A 187 4.17 -0.11 -43.55
CA GLU A 187 5.58 0.21 -43.75
C GLU A 187 6.38 0.11 -42.44
N LEU A 188 5.80 0.59 -41.34
CA LEU A 188 6.40 0.55 -40.03
C LEU A 188 6.32 -0.83 -39.33
N GLY A 189 5.60 -1.82 -39.89
CA GLY A 189 5.29 -3.05 -39.14
C GLY A 189 4.54 -2.76 -37.84
N ALA A 190 3.77 -1.68 -37.80
CA ALA A 190 3.05 -1.22 -36.61
C ALA A 190 1.57 -1.57 -36.67
N ALA A 191 1.03 -1.91 -35.52
CA ALA A 191 -0.39 -2.11 -35.33
C ALA A 191 -0.98 -0.98 -34.48
N GLN A 192 -2.22 -0.56 -34.76
CA GLN A 192 -2.93 0.41 -33.94
C GLN A 192 -4.27 -0.12 -33.47
N ILE A 193 -4.51 -0.01 -32.15
CA ILE A 193 -5.79 -0.26 -31.50
C ILE A 193 -6.28 1.08 -30.95
N THR A 194 -7.55 1.43 -31.16
CA THR A 194 -8.17 2.59 -30.55
C THR A 194 -9.17 2.14 -29.48
N ILE A 195 -9.03 2.65 -28.28
CA ILE A 195 -9.94 2.43 -27.15
C ILE A 195 -10.75 3.70 -26.98
N GLU A 196 -12.03 3.64 -27.27
CA GLU A 196 -12.97 4.69 -26.93
C GLU A 196 -13.56 4.39 -25.55
N VAL A 197 -13.47 5.38 -24.66
CA VAL A 197 -13.87 5.26 -23.24
C VAL A 197 -15.10 6.12 -23.00
N GLU A 198 -16.13 5.55 -22.38
CA GLU A 198 -17.24 6.32 -21.84
C GLU A 198 -16.76 7.26 -20.75
N PRO A 199 -16.93 8.60 -20.87
CA PRO A 199 -16.31 9.57 -19.96
C PRO A 199 -17.07 9.73 -18.63
N ILE A 200 -17.37 8.61 -17.94
CA ILE A 200 -18.07 8.58 -16.64
C ILE A 200 -17.35 9.37 -15.55
N TYR A 201 -16.11 9.73 -15.77
CA TYR A 201 -15.28 10.56 -14.87
C TYR A 201 -15.47 12.06 -15.12
N GLN A 202 -16.15 12.49 -16.17
CA GLN A 202 -16.39 13.91 -16.48
C GLN A 202 -17.68 14.40 -15.83
N MET A 203 -17.66 15.62 -15.30
CA MET A 203 -18.86 16.26 -14.78
C MET A 203 -19.67 16.88 -15.90
N SER A 204 -20.99 16.67 -15.89
CA SER A 204 -21.89 17.25 -16.89
C SER A 204 -21.83 18.76 -16.88
N GLY A 205 -21.63 19.37 -18.05
CA GLY A 205 -21.65 20.83 -18.21
C GLY A 205 -20.44 21.58 -17.61
N ALA A 206 -19.46 20.87 -17.07
CA ALA A 206 -18.26 21.46 -16.50
C ALA A 206 -16.99 20.87 -17.15
N ASN A 207 -15.96 21.67 -17.27
CA ASN A 207 -14.62 21.17 -17.64
C ASN A 207 -13.89 20.63 -16.40
N ASP A 208 -14.57 19.78 -15.64
CA ASP A 208 -14.11 19.23 -14.37
C ASP A 208 -14.40 17.72 -14.28
N VAL A 209 -13.84 17.03 -13.30
CA VAL A 209 -13.88 15.58 -13.19
C VAL A 209 -14.33 15.11 -11.81
N TYR A 210 -14.88 13.90 -11.74
CA TYR A 210 -15.05 13.13 -10.51
C TYR A 210 -13.72 12.47 -10.13
N PRO A 211 -12.93 13.01 -9.18
CA PRO A 211 -11.55 12.56 -8.97
C PRO A 211 -11.43 11.10 -8.54
N ALA A 212 -12.40 10.59 -7.76
CA ALA A 212 -12.41 9.22 -7.29
C ALA A 212 -12.64 8.22 -8.45
N VAL A 213 -13.58 8.54 -9.35
CA VAL A 213 -13.91 7.73 -10.53
C VAL A 213 -12.72 7.70 -11.49
N LEU A 214 -12.14 8.87 -11.81
CA LEU A 214 -10.98 8.98 -12.68
C LEU A 214 -9.78 8.21 -12.12
N LYS A 215 -9.51 8.33 -10.82
CA LYS A 215 -8.42 7.61 -10.15
C LYS A 215 -8.59 6.10 -10.20
N ALA A 216 -9.82 5.60 -9.98
CA ALA A 216 -10.13 4.17 -10.06
C ALA A 216 -9.97 3.66 -11.49
N LEU A 217 -10.50 4.38 -12.48
CA LEU A 217 -10.42 4.02 -13.89
C LEU A 217 -8.97 4.02 -14.39
N ARG A 218 -8.19 5.07 -14.10
CA ARG A 218 -6.75 5.14 -14.44
C ARG A 218 -5.98 3.89 -14.01
N ARG A 219 -6.18 3.48 -12.77
CA ARG A 219 -5.45 2.33 -12.20
C ARG A 219 -5.83 1.03 -12.90
N GLN A 220 -7.12 0.81 -13.14
CA GLN A 220 -7.61 -0.43 -13.72
C GLN A 220 -7.35 -0.51 -15.22
N LEU A 221 -7.55 0.58 -15.97
CA LEU A 221 -7.20 0.67 -17.39
C LEU A 221 -5.69 0.47 -17.61
N GLY A 222 -4.84 1.14 -16.83
CA GLY A 222 -3.38 0.95 -16.91
C GLY A 222 -2.96 -0.50 -16.64
N ARG A 223 -3.68 -1.24 -15.79
CA ARG A 223 -3.45 -2.67 -15.61
C ARG A 223 -3.86 -3.48 -16.85
N ALA A 224 -5.02 -3.21 -17.42
CA ALA A 224 -5.50 -3.87 -18.63
C ALA A 224 -4.54 -3.64 -19.82
N LEU A 225 -4.06 -2.41 -19.99
CA LEU A 225 -3.05 -2.06 -21.00
C LEU A 225 -1.75 -2.84 -20.81
N LYS A 226 -1.24 -2.96 -19.58
CA LYS A 226 -0.02 -3.73 -19.30
C LYS A 226 -0.15 -5.20 -19.65
N HIS A 227 -1.31 -5.83 -19.45
CA HIS A 227 -1.55 -7.20 -19.90
C HIS A 227 -1.51 -7.33 -21.42
N ALA A 228 -2.13 -6.39 -22.14
CA ALA A 228 -2.08 -6.36 -23.61
C ALA A 228 -0.65 -6.13 -24.12
N PHE A 229 0.09 -5.19 -23.53
CA PHE A 229 1.49 -4.93 -23.87
C PHE A 229 2.40 -6.13 -23.56
N PHE A 230 2.15 -6.83 -22.47
CA PHE A 230 2.89 -8.03 -22.09
C PHE A 230 2.67 -9.14 -23.14
N TYR A 231 1.41 -9.42 -23.48
CA TYR A 231 1.09 -10.40 -24.51
C TYR A 231 1.70 -10.03 -25.86
N PHE A 232 1.62 -8.76 -26.26
CA PHE A 232 2.24 -8.27 -27.48
C PHE A 232 3.77 -8.43 -27.46
N ALA A 233 4.42 -8.03 -26.37
CA ALA A 233 5.86 -8.11 -26.22
C ALA A 233 6.35 -9.57 -26.33
N GLU A 234 5.71 -10.49 -25.60
CA GLU A 234 6.10 -11.91 -25.60
C GLU A 234 5.85 -12.61 -26.95
N ARG A 235 4.74 -12.30 -27.60
CA ARG A 235 4.30 -13.06 -28.78
C ARG A 235 4.85 -12.52 -30.10
N TYR A 236 5.04 -11.19 -30.19
CA TYR A 236 5.33 -10.53 -31.46
C TYR A 236 6.68 -9.80 -31.48
N THR A 237 7.41 -9.76 -30.39
CA THR A 237 8.69 -9.05 -30.32
C THR A 237 9.79 -9.93 -29.72
N SER A 238 11.03 -9.45 -29.77
CA SER A 238 12.15 -10.07 -29.07
C SER A 238 12.27 -9.66 -27.58
N LEU A 239 11.32 -8.89 -27.07
CA LEU A 239 11.27 -8.51 -25.67
C LEU A 239 10.53 -9.59 -24.87
N HIS A 240 11.22 -10.26 -23.94
CA HIS A 240 10.65 -11.24 -23.03
C HIS A 240 10.61 -10.69 -21.61
N PRO A 241 9.56 -9.93 -21.24
CA PRO A 241 9.44 -9.36 -19.91
C PRO A 241 9.14 -10.45 -18.88
N LYS A 242 9.72 -10.35 -17.67
CA LYS A 242 9.50 -11.32 -16.58
C LYS A 242 8.03 -11.47 -16.20
N ASP A 243 7.30 -10.38 -16.22
CA ASP A 243 5.87 -10.27 -15.92
C ASP A 243 5.31 -8.96 -16.53
N PHE A 244 3.98 -8.81 -16.53
CA PHE A 244 3.34 -7.62 -17.11
C PHE A 244 3.64 -6.33 -16.31
N HIS A 245 3.92 -6.42 -15.02
CA HIS A 245 4.28 -5.26 -14.20
C HIS A 245 5.62 -4.66 -14.62
N SER A 246 6.55 -5.49 -15.09
CA SER A 246 7.87 -5.04 -15.55
C SER A 246 7.81 -4.07 -16.73
N LEU A 247 6.67 -4.03 -17.45
CA LEU A 247 6.40 -3.07 -18.53
C LEU A 247 5.89 -1.72 -18.02
N GLY A 248 5.56 -1.61 -16.75
CA GLY A 248 5.15 -0.36 -16.12
C GLY A 248 6.27 0.68 -16.04
N ARG A 249 5.91 1.87 -15.63
CA ARG A 249 6.80 3.03 -15.52
C ARG A 249 7.85 2.82 -14.42
N ARG A 250 9.13 3.02 -14.75
CA ARG A 250 10.27 2.98 -13.81
C ARG A 250 10.65 4.35 -13.30
N ALA A 251 10.52 5.36 -14.16
CA ALA A 251 10.89 6.73 -13.80
C ALA A 251 9.90 7.32 -12.80
N VAL A 252 10.40 7.63 -11.61
CA VAL A 252 9.66 8.30 -10.55
C VAL A 252 9.96 9.79 -10.62
N VAL A 253 8.93 10.63 -10.75
CA VAL A 253 9.10 12.09 -10.85
C VAL A 253 9.44 12.71 -9.49
N LYS A 254 10.15 13.84 -9.50
CA LYS A 254 10.57 14.54 -8.28
C LYS A 254 9.41 14.78 -7.31
N ALA A 255 8.23 15.13 -7.82
CA ALA A 255 7.05 15.39 -7.01
C ALA A 255 6.66 14.22 -6.09
N VAL A 256 6.96 12.97 -6.50
CA VAL A 256 6.71 11.77 -5.67
C VAL A 256 7.61 11.78 -4.44
N TRP A 257 8.89 12.09 -4.62
CA TRP A 257 9.86 12.17 -3.51
C TRP A 257 9.53 13.32 -2.56
N ASP A 258 9.11 14.46 -3.09
CA ASP A 258 8.72 15.62 -2.29
C ASP A 258 7.47 15.30 -1.43
N VAL A 259 6.49 14.58 -1.98
CA VAL A 259 5.29 14.13 -1.24
C VAL A 259 5.64 13.06 -0.21
N ASP A 260 6.48 12.08 -0.56
CA ASP A 260 6.96 11.04 0.36
C ASP A 260 7.61 11.65 1.60
N MET A 261 8.56 12.59 1.40
CA MET A 261 9.23 13.28 2.51
C MET A 261 8.26 14.10 3.37
N GLN A 262 7.28 14.77 2.76
CA GLN A 262 6.30 15.57 3.51
C GLN A 262 5.37 14.68 4.34
N LEU A 263 4.92 13.56 3.80
CA LEU A 263 4.12 12.56 4.54
C LEU A 263 4.93 11.94 5.69
N ASP A 264 6.18 11.57 5.44
CA ASP A 264 7.10 11.05 6.46
C ASP A 264 7.33 12.08 7.59
N ALA A 265 7.50 13.35 7.24
CA ALA A 265 7.66 14.42 8.22
C ALA A 265 6.42 14.57 9.13
N VAL A 266 5.21 14.48 8.56
CA VAL A 266 3.97 14.50 9.36
C VAL A 266 3.87 13.24 10.22
N ALA A 267 4.15 12.05 9.66
CA ALA A 267 4.09 10.77 10.38
C ALA A 267 5.06 10.72 11.57
N ASN A 268 6.24 11.34 11.43
CA ASN A 268 7.24 11.42 12.50
C ASN A 268 7.04 12.59 13.46
N GLY A 269 6.09 13.48 13.19
CA GLY A 269 5.81 14.67 14.00
C GLY A 269 5.05 14.41 15.30
N PHE A 270 4.50 13.21 15.47
CA PHE A 270 3.77 12.79 16.68
C PHE A 270 3.91 11.28 16.91
N ASP A 271 3.57 10.81 18.10
CA ASP A 271 3.50 9.39 18.46
C ASP A 271 2.13 9.11 19.09
N LEU A 272 1.18 8.61 18.28
CA LEU A 272 -0.19 8.34 18.73
C LEU A 272 -0.19 7.42 19.96
N LEU A 273 0.65 6.37 19.97
CA LEU A 273 0.67 5.39 21.06
C LEU A 273 1.18 6.01 22.36
N LEU A 274 2.21 6.84 22.28
CA LEU A 274 2.76 7.54 23.44
C LEU A 274 1.77 8.59 23.98
N ASP A 275 1.12 9.33 23.09
CA ASP A 275 0.19 10.40 23.43
C ASP A 275 -1.13 9.90 24.06
N VAL A 276 -1.53 8.64 23.79
CA VAL A 276 -2.73 8.03 24.39
C VAL A 276 -2.43 7.13 25.60
N ASN A 277 -1.17 6.89 25.92
CA ASN A 277 -0.81 6.10 27.10
C ASN A 277 -0.98 6.93 28.38
N PRO A 278 -1.78 6.46 29.37
CA PRO A 278 -1.91 7.14 30.64
C PRO A 278 -0.63 7.09 31.46
N ILE A 279 -0.36 8.17 32.21
CA ILE A 279 0.85 8.33 33.04
C ILE A 279 0.63 7.92 34.52
N ASN A 280 -0.61 7.66 34.93
CA ASN A 280 -1.01 7.41 36.30
C ASN A 280 -1.61 6.01 36.55
N THR A 281 -1.24 5.01 35.74
CA THR A 281 -1.84 3.66 35.78
C THR A 281 -1.72 2.99 37.15
N GLU A 282 -0.61 3.17 37.86
CA GLU A 282 -0.41 2.62 39.20
C GLU A 282 -1.39 3.26 40.23
N SER A 283 -1.54 4.57 40.19
CA SER A 283 -2.51 5.30 41.04
C SER A 283 -3.94 4.87 40.75
N VAL A 284 -4.28 4.72 39.43
CA VAL A 284 -5.60 4.23 39.00
C VAL A 284 -5.84 2.81 39.52
N TRP A 285 -4.87 1.92 39.41
CA TRP A 285 -4.96 0.55 39.95
C TRP A 285 -5.25 0.54 41.44
N ASN A 286 -4.48 1.31 42.24
CA ASN A 286 -4.65 1.39 43.67
C ASN A 286 -6.02 1.97 44.08
N GLY A 287 -6.53 2.97 43.35
CA GLY A 287 -7.85 3.52 43.56
C GLY A 287 -8.96 2.53 43.18
N PHE A 288 -8.81 1.83 42.06
CA PHE A 288 -9.74 0.80 41.59
C PHE A 288 -9.86 -0.37 42.57
N ARG A 289 -8.73 -0.81 43.13
CA ARG A 289 -8.72 -1.82 44.20
C ARG A 289 -9.45 -1.34 45.48
N ARG A 290 -9.21 -0.10 45.91
CA ARG A 290 -9.90 0.50 47.07
C ARG A 290 -11.40 0.60 46.90
N SER A 291 -11.87 0.85 45.68
CA SER A 291 -13.30 0.84 45.36
C SER A 291 -13.89 -0.57 45.22
N ARG A 292 -13.16 -1.63 45.59
CA ARG A 292 -13.57 -3.04 45.36
C ARG A 292 -13.88 -3.35 43.90
N PHE A 293 -13.18 -2.69 42.95
CA PHE A 293 -13.33 -2.84 41.50
C PHE A 293 -14.67 -2.34 40.95
N GLU A 294 -15.28 -1.36 41.59
CA GLU A 294 -16.55 -0.76 41.16
C GLU A 294 -16.36 0.61 40.49
N LYS A 295 -15.36 1.38 40.88
CA LYS A 295 -15.13 2.75 40.38
C LYS A 295 -13.70 2.92 39.89
N VAL A 296 -13.57 3.28 38.61
CA VAL A 296 -12.28 3.54 37.96
C VAL A 296 -11.92 5.01 38.15
N PRO A 297 -10.78 5.34 38.79
CA PRO A 297 -10.28 6.71 38.82
C PRO A 297 -9.92 7.21 37.42
N PRO A 298 -9.97 8.54 37.18
CA PRO A 298 -9.68 9.10 35.88
C PRO A 298 -8.22 8.86 35.45
N PHE A 299 -8.05 8.47 34.20
CA PHE A 299 -6.74 8.40 33.56
C PHE A 299 -6.22 9.81 33.27
N ARG A 300 -4.92 10.02 33.44
CA ARG A 300 -4.22 11.26 33.11
C ARG A 300 -3.22 10.98 31.98
N TYR A 301 -3.12 11.94 31.08
CA TYR A 301 -2.27 11.84 29.89
C TYR A 301 -1.25 12.96 29.83
N ARG A 302 -0.15 12.76 29.10
CA ARG A 302 0.80 13.83 28.79
C ARG A 302 0.11 14.94 27.99
N PRO A 303 0.60 16.17 28.02
CA PRO A 303 0.30 17.15 26.96
C PRO A 303 0.61 16.56 25.58
N LEU A 304 -0.15 16.95 24.56
CA LEU A 304 0.14 16.49 23.19
C LEU A 304 1.48 17.05 22.73
N SER A 305 2.28 16.21 22.07
CA SER A 305 3.58 16.58 21.52
C SER A 305 3.49 17.47 20.26
N THR A 306 2.29 17.52 19.64
CA THR A 306 2.01 18.33 18.45
C THR A 306 0.63 18.99 18.55
N ASP A 307 0.45 20.07 17.82
CA ASP A 307 -0.88 20.64 17.57
C ASP A 307 -1.56 19.88 16.42
N PRO A 308 -2.63 19.08 16.67
CA PRO A 308 -3.27 18.28 15.64
C PRO A 308 -3.89 19.13 14.51
N VAL A 309 -4.35 20.35 14.80
CA VAL A 309 -4.95 21.25 13.80
C VAL A 309 -3.89 21.73 12.82
N MET A 310 -2.75 22.18 13.33
CA MET A 310 -1.63 22.62 12.49
C MET A 310 -1.02 21.46 11.71
N ALA A 311 -0.90 20.28 12.31
CA ALA A 311 -0.43 19.08 11.62
C ALA A 311 -1.37 18.67 10.47
N LYS A 312 -2.71 18.74 10.67
CA LYS A 312 -3.70 18.50 9.61
C LYS A 312 -3.60 19.52 8.47
N ARG A 313 -3.43 20.81 8.77
CA ARG A 313 -3.22 21.82 7.73
C ARG A 313 -2.02 21.49 6.86
N ARG A 314 -0.88 21.10 7.46
CA ARG A 314 0.32 20.65 6.72
C ARG A 314 0.01 19.40 5.89
N LEU A 315 -0.68 18.42 6.46
CA LEU A 315 -1.02 17.17 5.79
C LEU A 315 -1.85 17.39 4.52
N TYR A 316 -2.88 18.23 4.61
CA TYR A 316 -3.79 18.49 3.48
C TYR A 316 -3.30 19.57 2.50
N SER A 317 -2.19 20.25 2.79
CA SER A 317 -1.51 21.12 1.82
C SER A 317 -0.51 20.39 0.92
N ILE A 318 -0.31 19.08 1.12
CA ILE A 318 0.61 18.28 0.30
C ILE A 318 0.05 18.12 -1.11
N PRO A 319 0.79 18.45 -2.18
CA PRO A 319 0.28 18.52 -3.55
C PRO A 319 0.22 17.14 -4.24
N PHE A 320 -0.77 16.34 -3.90
CA PHE A 320 -0.97 14.97 -4.43
C PHE A 320 -1.29 14.94 -5.93
N GLU A 321 -1.88 15.98 -6.46
CA GLU A 321 -2.23 16.12 -7.87
C GLU A 321 -1.02 16.05 -8.83
N LYS A 322 0.17 16.29 -8.28
CA LYS A 322 1.44 16.19 -9.03
C LYS A 322 1.96 14.76 -9.19
N ILE A 323 1.31 13.78 -8.54
CA ILE A 323 1.70 12.37 -8.63
C ILE A 323 1.03 11.75 -9.86
N GLU A 324 1.81 11.51 -10.89
CA GLU A 324 1.33 10.91 -12.14
C GLU A 324 1.11 9.38 -12.02
N ASP A 325 1.88 8.70 -11.17
CA ASP A 325 1.79 7.23 -10.98
C ASP A 325 0.59 6.86 -10.09
N PRO A 326 -0.39 6.10 -10.62
CA PRO A 326 -1.62 5.78 -9.89
C PRO A 326 -1.38 4.82 -8.71
N THR A 327 -0.40 3.93 -8.81
CA THR A 327 -0.07 2.97 -7.75
C THR A 327 0.55 3.70 -6.55
N ILE A 328 1.50 4.59 -6.81
CA ILE A 328 2.14 5.40 -5.78
C ILE A 328 1.13 6.39 -5.18
N SER A 329 0.34 7.06 -6.03
CA SER A 329 -0.72 7.97 -5.59
C SER A 329 -1.73 7.27 -4.67
N PHE A 330 -2.08 6.02 -4.95
CA PHE A 330 -2.97 5.22 -4.11
C PHE A 330 -2.36 4.96 -2.72
N LEU A 331 -1.11 4.49 -2.65
CA LEU A 331 -0.42 4.24 -1.37
C LEU A 331 -0.32 5.51 -0.51
N PHE A 332 0.04 6.62 -1.12
CA PHE A 332 0.22 7.88 -0.41
C PHE A 332 -1.10 8.48 0.05
N SER A 333 -2.18 8.37 -0.75
CA SER A 333 -3.52 8.82 -0.33
C SER A 333 -4.01 8.04 0.88
N GLN A 334 -3.83 6.71 0.90
CA GLN A 334 -4.18 5.90 2.07
C GLN A 334 -3.41 6.36 3.32
N LYS A 335 -2.13 6.71 3.16
CA LYS A 335 -1.33 7.21 4.29
C LYS A 335 -1.81 8.59 4.75
N GLN A 336 -2.17 9.48 3.84
CA GLN A 336 -2.76 10.77 4.19
C GLN A 336 -4.05 10.60 5.00
N ASP A 337 -4.95 9.72 4.55
CA ASP A 337 -6.21 9.42 5.24
C ASP A 337 -5.96 8.84 6.65
N GLU A 338 -5.00 7.91 6.79
CA GLU A 338 -4.62 7.35 8.08
C GLU A 338 -4.11 8.42 9.04
N LEU A 339 -3.16 9.24 8.60
CA LEU A 339 -2.59 10.33 9.42
C LEU A 339 -3.66 11.35 9.81
N GLY A 340 -4.57 11.70 8.88
CA GLY A 340 -5.69 12.59 9.16
C GLY A 340 -6.61 12.05 10.25
N ARG A 341 -6.90 10.74 10.25
CA ARG A 341 -7.68 10.05 11.30
C ARG A 341 -6.94 10.02 12.63
N GLN A 342 -5.65 9.68 12.63
CA GLN A 342 -4.82 9.67 13.85
C GLN A 342 -4.77 11.05 14.51
N LEU A 343 -4.61 12.12 13.73
CA LEU A 343 -4.63 13.50 14.24
C LEU A 343 -6.02 13.90 14.78
N THR A 344 -7.12 13.42 14.15
CA THR A 344 -8.47 13.59 14.69
C THR A 344 -8.61 12.90 16.04
N MET A 345 -8.15 11.66 16.16
CA MET A 345 -8.18 10.91 17.41
C MET A 345 -7.41 11.62 18.53
N LEU A 346 -6.27 12.25 18.25
CA LEU A 346 -5.54 13.03 19.25
C LEU A 346 -6.36 14.22 19.75
N THR A 347 -7.11 14.90 18.88
CA THR A 347 -8.05 15.96 19.27
C THR A 347 -9.17 15.43 20.15
N ASP A 348 -9.67 14.24 19.86
CA ASP A 348 -10.81 13.61 20.55
C ASP A 348 -10.41 12.76 21.76
N ARG A 349 -9.12 12.80 22.17
CA ARG A 349 -8.60 12.00 23.29
C ARG A 349 -9.38 12.22 24.58
N GLY A 350 -9.85 11.13 25.19
CA GLY A 350 -10.64 11.14 26.41
C GLY A 350 -12.16 11.28 26.18
N THR A 351 -12.61 11.31 24.94
CA THR A 351 -14.04 11.37 24.58
C THR A 351 -14.49 10.08 23.87
N VAL A 352 -15.81 9.89 23.77
CA VAL A 352 -16.43 8.80 22.99
C VAL A 352 -16.05 8.86 21.49
N ARG A 353 -15.75 10.05 20.95
CA ARG A 353 -15.32 10.21 19.56
C ARG A 353 -13.98 9.52 19.27
N PHE A 354 -13.13 9.43 20.29
CA PHE A 354 -11.86 8.68 20.15
C PHE A 354 -12.09 7.20 19.80
N LEU A 355 -13.08 6.55 20.45
CA LEU A 355 -13.45 5.17 20.12
C LEU A 355 -13.93 5.03 18.68
N LEU A 356 -14.78 5.96 18.22
CA LEU A 356 -15.26 5.97 16.83
C LEU A 356 -14.10 6.12 15.82
N GLY A 357 -13.18 7.04 16.09
CA GLY A 357 -11.97 7.22 15.29
C GLY A 357 -11.09 5.94 15.29
N SER A 358 -10.97 5.30 16.44
CA SER A 358 -10.23 4.04 16.57
C SER A 358 -10.89 2.90 15.77
N ILE A 359 -12.22 2.80 15.78
CA ILE A 359 -12.98 1.84 14.94
C ILE A 359 -12.77 2.12 13.45
N GLN A 360 -12.76 3.39 13.04
CA GLN A 360 -12.51 3.74 11.64
C GLN A 360 -11.08 3.42 11.20
N LEU A 361 -10.12 3.49 12.10
CA LEU A 361 -8.70 3.25 11.80
C LEU A 361 -8.36 1.76 11.76
N TYR A 362 -8.81 0.99 12.75
CA TYR A 362 -8.42 -0.42 12.93
C TYR A 362 -9.51 -1.43 12.53
N GLY A 363 -10.73 -0.98 12.24
CA GLY A 363 -11.88 -1.84 11.95
C GLY A 363 -12.44 -2.51 13.20
N ARG A 364 -13.68 -3.00 13.11
CA ARG A 364 -14.30 -3.81 14.17
C ARG A 364 -13.71 -5.21 14.22
N VAL A 365 -13.90 -5.89 15.34
CA VAL A 365 -13.70 -7.34 15.44
C VAL A 365 -14.75 -8.03 14.57
N THR A 366 -14.30 -8.90 13.68
CA THR A 366 -15.19 -9.72 12.85
C THR A 366 -15.64 -10.96 13.62
N GLN A 367 -16.79 -11.55 13.25
CA GLN A 367 -17.29 -12.76 13.89
C GLN A 367 -16.32 -13.95 13.80
N PRO A 368 -15.63 -14.21 12.67
CA PRO A 368 -14.59 -15.24 12.63
C PRO A 368 -13.45 -14.99 13.63
N LEU A 369 -12.95 -13.75 13.72
CA LEU A 369 -11.88 -13.40 14.67
C LEU A 369 -12.32 -13.55 16.12
N LEU A 370 -13.56 -13.16 16.44
CA LEU A 370 -14.12 -13.32 17.79
C LEU A 370 -14.21 -14.81 18.16
N ARG A 371 -14.78 -15.64 17.29
CA ARG A 371 -14.87 -17.09 17.50
C ARG A 371 -13.51 -17.73 17.73
N SER A 372 -12.50 -17.38 16.91
CA SER A 372 -11.13 -17.89 17.11
C SER A 372 -10.57 -17.48 18.49
N ALA A 373 -10.84 -16.25 18.93
CA ALA A 373 -10.39 -15.79 20.24
C ALA A 373 -11.09 -16.52 21.41
N GLU A 374 -12.41 -16.74 21.32
CA GLU A 374 -13.18 -17.48 22.31
C GLU A 374 -12.72 -18.93 22.38
N GLN A 375 -12.52 -19.60 21.25
CA GLN A 375 -11.98 -20.97 21.19
C GLN A 375 -10.61 -21.08 21.88
N ILE A 376 -9.70 -20.12 21.64
CA ILE A 376 -8.41 -20.09 22.32
C ILE A 376 -8.60 -19.96 23.84
N LEU A 377 -9.51 -19.11 24.31
CA LEU A 377 -9.76 -18.91 25.73
C LEU A 377 -10.39 -20.11 26.42
N GLU A 378 -11.19 -20.89 25.69
CA GLU A 378 -11.84 -22.12 26.17
C GLU A 378 -10.90 -23.33 26.15
N GLN A 379 -10.19 -23.55 25.05
CA GLN A 379 -9.38 -24.74 24.82
C GLN A 379 -7.99 -24.67 25.43
N VAL A 380 -7.37 -23.47 25.46
CA VAL A 380 -6.02 -23.28 26.01
C VAL A 380 -6.10 -23.11 27.52
N SER A 381 -5.53 -24.06 28.26
CA SER A 381 -5.57 -24.06 29.73
C SER A 381 -5.01 -22.77 30.35
N SER A 382 -5.74 -22.22 31.34
CA SER A 382 -5.28 -21.09 32.17
C SER A 382 -4.25 -21.54 33.23
N THR A 383 -4.19 -22.84 33.51
CA THR A 383 -3.43 -23.42 34.64
C THR A 383 -2.08 -24.00 34.24
N THR A 384 -1.56 -23.74 33.05
CA THR A 384 -0.21 -24.18 32.74
C THR A 384 0.76 -23.55 33.73
N ARG A 385 1.12 -24.35 34.77
CA ARG A 385 2.36 -24.12 35.56
C ARG A 385 3.44 -23.76 34.55
N ALA A 386 4.15 -22.69 34.82
CA ALA A 386 5.33 -22.35 34.04
C ALA A 386 6.17 -23.62 33.89
N ALA A 387 6.01 -24.31 32.74
CA ALA A 387 6.85 -25.47 32.43
C ALA A 387 8.29 -24.93 32.32
N GLY A 388 9.10 -25.25 33.29
CA GLY A 388 10.50 -24.90 33.32
C GLY A 388 10.83 -23.83 34.35
N GLY A 389 11.42 -24.29 35.48
CA GLY A 389 12.05 -23.48 36.52
C GLY A 389 13.30 -22.72 36.07
N GLY A 390 13.19 -21.96 34.99
CA GLY A 390 14.31 -21.31 34.31
C GLY A 390 14.54 -19.86 34.70
N GLY A 391 14.13 -19.40 35.85
CA GLY A 391 14.43 -18.05 36.33
C GLY A 391 14.08 -16.90 35.37
N THR A 392 14.36 -15.68 35.75
CA THR A 392 14.25 -14.47 34.91
C THR A 392 15.62 -13.86 34.68
N ILE A 393 15.76 -13.07 33.65
CA ILE A 393 16.91 -12.18 33.44
C ILE A 393 16.50 -10.73 33.72
N THR A 394 17.49 -9.91 33.99
CA THR A 394 17.31 -8.47 34.22
C THR A 394 17.13 -7.71 32.93
N ALA A 395 16.74 -6.44 33.04
CA ALA A 395 16.62 -5.54 31.87
C ALA A 395 17.98 -5.35 31.17
N GLU A 396 19.08 -5.25 31.94
CA GLU A 396 20.44 -5.09 31.38
C GLU A 396 20.90 -6.36 30.63
N GLU A 397 20.76 -7.53 31.25
CA GLU A 397 21.08 -8.80 30.57
C GLU A 397 20.30 -9.03 29.30
N PHE A 398 19.02 -8.59 29.25
CA PHE A 398 18.22 -8.60 28.03
C PHE A 398 18.75 -7.60 27.01
N ALA A 399 19.06 -6.37 27.45
CA ALA A 399 19.58 -5.32 26.58
C ALA A 399 20.91 -5.71 25.93
N ASP A 400 21.80 -6.42 26.66
CA ASP A 400 23.07 -6.91 26.10
C ASP A 400 22.84 -7.91 24.95
N ARG A 401 21.93 -8.86 25.15
CA ARG A 401 21.56 -9.82 24.08
C ARG A 401 20.90 -9.12 22.89
N ALA A 402 20.06 -8.13 23.17
CA ALA A 402 19.43 -7.32 22.13
C ALA A 402 20.48 -6.50 21.35
N ARG A 403 21.49 -5.95 22.01
CA ARG A 403 22.63 -5.25 21.35
C ARG A 403 23.42 -6.18 20.44
N ALA A 404 23.65 -7.42 20.85
CA ALA A 404 24.32 -8.43 20.03
C ALA A 404 23.50 -8.77 18.77
N GLU A 405 22.17 -8.86 18.87
CA GLU A 405 21.31 -9.10 17.71
C GLU A 405 21.31 -7.91 16.75
N VAL A 406 21.30 -6.66 17.25
CA VAL A 406 21.42 -5.45 16.41
C VAL A 406 22.79 -5.39 15.73
N ALA A 407 23.87 -5.78 16.42
CA ALA A 407 25.22 -5.81 15.88
C ALA A 407 25.31 -6.75 14.68
N HIS A 408 24.68 -7.95 14.74
CA HIS A 408 24.62 -8.88 13.61
C HIS A 408 24.08 -8.23 12.32
N TYR A 409 23.02 -7.41 12.40
CA TYR A 409 22.49 -6.73 11.21
C TYR A 409 23.36 -5.56 10.76
N ARG A 410 24.07 -4.93 11.69
CA ARG A 410 25.06 -3.88 11.36
C ARG A 410 26.23 -4.44 10.59
N ASP A 411 26.69 -5.66 10.89
CA ASP A 411 27.76 -6.34 10.17
C ASP A 411 27.35 -6.65 8.71
N ILE A 412 26.04 -6.80 8.44
CA ILE A 412 25.52 -7.02 7.07
C ILE A 412 25.38 -5.70 6.31
N TRP A 413 25.00 -4.61 7.01
CA TRP A 413 24.77 -3.33 6.36
C TRP A 413 25.02 -2.15 7.31
N ASP A 414 25.96 -1.26 6.94
CA ASP A 414 26.37 -0.08 7.73
C ASP A 414 25.24 0.91 8.03
N GLY A 415 24.13 0.87 7.26
CA GLY A 415 22.95 1.68 7.51
C GLY A 415 22.17 1.31 8.78
N VAL A 416 22.53 0.25 9.51
CA VAL A 416 21.88 -0.17 10.76
C VAL A 416 22.43 0.65 11.92
N ASP A 417 21.74 1.74 12.27
CA ASP A 417 22.03 2.65 13.38
C ASP A 417 21.16 2.38 14.62
N GLY A 418 20.70 1.13 14.78
CA GLY A 418 19.85 0.71 15.88
C GLY A 418 20.52 0.83 17.24
N THR A 419 19.75 1.25 18.24
CA THR A 419 20.20 1.34 19.64
C THR A 419 19.25 0.62 20.59
N VAL A 420 19.79 0.13 21.70
CA VAL A 420 19.04 -0.50 22.80
C VAL A 420 19.27 0.30 24.06
N GLN A 421 18.20 0.81 24.66
CA GLN A 421 18.25 1.70 25.81
C GLN A 421 17.43 1.14 26.96
N VAL A 422 18.02 1.03 28.14
CA VAL A 422 17.31 0.74 29.38
C VAL A 422 16.83 2.06 29.99
N ILE A 423 15.51 2.21 30.15
CA ILE A 423 14.90 3.47 30.58
C ILE A 423 14.04 3.29 31.84
N PRO A 424 14.07 4.26 32.79
CA PRO A 424 13.19 4.25 33.95
C PRO A 424 11.75 4.69 33.54
N GLY A 425 10.76 4.28 34.31
CA GLY A 425 9.43 4.89 34.32
C GLY A 425 8.49 4.53 33.16
N VAL A 426 8.83 3.55 32.34
CA VAL A 426 7.91 3.04 31.30
C VAL A 426 7.17 1.82 31.80
N SER A 427 5.85 1.88 31.86
CA SER A 427 4.98 0.79 32.32
C SER A 427 4.46 -0.12 31.20
N SER A 428 4.81 0.15 29.95
CA SER A 428 4.18 -0.47 28.79
C SER A 428 4.85 -1.74 28.24
N GLY A 429 5.91 -2.24 28.89
CA GLY A 429 6.71 -3.36 28.36
C GLY A 429 7.79 -2.92 27.37
N LEU A 430 8.40 -3.88 26.66
CA LEU A 430 9.36 -3.60 25.59
C LEU A 430 8.67 -2.81 24.48
N MET A 431 9.40 -1.89 23.86
CA MET A 431 8.84 -1.05 22.79
C MET A 431 9.93 -0.60 21.81
N VAL A 432 9.69 -0.80 20.53
CA VAL A 432 10.50 -0.17 19.48
C VAL A 432 9.89 1.17 19.09
N SER A 433 10.71 2.22 19.17
CA SER A 433 10.37 3.56 18.70
C SER A 433 11.43 4.00 17.68
N LYS A 434 11.04 4.10 16.41
CA LYS A 434 11.94 4.36 15.28
C LYS A 434 13.05 3.29 15.21
N ASN A 435 14.32 3.69 15.35
CA ASN A 435 15.49 2.80 15.38
C ASN A 435 15.91 2.37 16.79
N ARG A 436 15.09 2.58 17.83
CA ARG A 436 15.46 2.33 19.23
C ARG A 436 14.58 1.27 19.85
N LEU A 437 15.18 0.28 20.48
CA LEU A 437 14.51 -0.62 21.41
C LEU A 437 14.61 -0.05 22.83
N LEU A 438 13.47 0.20 23.45
CA LEU A 438 13.34 0.72 24.81
C LEU A 438 12.98 -0.43 25.74
N VAL A 439 13.82 -0.67 26.76
CA VAL A 439 13.68 -1.72 27.76
C VAL A 439 13.38 -1.07 29.12
N PRO A 440 12.20 -1.30 29.73
CA PRO A 440 11.93 -0.74 31.06
C PRO A 440 12.89 -1.31 32.11
N SER A 441 13.54 -0.45 32.91
CA SER A 441 14.60 -0.85 33.85
C SER A 441 14.17 -1.88 34.92
N ARG A 442 12.88 -1.91 35.26
CA ARG A 442 12.30 -2.88 36.20
C ARG A 442 11.86 -4.20 35.58
N SER A 443 12.10 -4.39 34.26
CA SER A 443 11.69 -5.62 33.56
C SER A 443 12.38 -6.83 34.14
N ARG A 444 11.62 -7.93 34.32
CA ARG A 444 12.09 -9.27 34.62
C ARG A 444 11.55 -10.18 33.53
N ILE A 445 12.43 -10.70 32.70
CA ILE A 445 12.06 -11.43 31.48
C ILE A 445 12.34 -12.93 31.71
N PRO A 446 11.32 -13.79 31.59
CA PRO A 446 11.52 -15.24 31.68
C PRO A 446 12.56 -15.72 30.66
N ARG A 447 13.48 -16.57 31.06
CA ARG A 447 14.60 -17.05 30.20
C ARG A 447 14.11 -17.69 28.91
N ASN A 448 13.01 -18.46 28.96
CA ASN A 448 12.39 -19.11 27.83
C ASN A 448 11.68 -18.15 26.87
N ARG A 449 11.52 -16.87 27.24
CA ARG A 449 10.88 -15.84 26.41
C ARG A 449 11.89 -14.88 25.78
N VAL A 450 13.15 -14.96 26.17
CA VAL A 450 14.16 -13.95 25.78
C VAL A 450 14.35 -13.91 24.26
N ASP A 451 14.61 -15.07 23.63
CA ASP A 451 14.82 -15.13 22.19
C ASP A 451 13.56 -14.68 21.42
N ALA A 452 12.39 -15.19 21.81
CA ALA A 452 11.13 -14.80 21.21
C ALA A 452 10.87 -13.29 21.26
N LEU A 453 11.19 -12.62 22.37
CA LEU A 453 11.04 -11.18 22.52
C LEU A 453 12.09 -10.41 21.71
N ILE A 454 13.33 -10.90 21.61
CA ILE A 454 14.34 -10.33 20.73
C ILE A 454 13.88 -10.41 19.27
N GLN A 455 13.35 -11.54 18.83
CA GLN A 455 12.90 -11.70 17.44
C GLN A 455 11.59 -10.94 17.16
N HIS A 456 10.74 -10.75 18.16
CA HIS A 456 9.59 -9.85 18.07
C HIS A 456 10.04 -8.40 17.82
N GLU A 457 10.91 -7.87 18.70
CA GLU A 457 11.28 -6.45 18.68
C GLU A 457 12.36 -6.14 17.63
N ILE A 458 13.39 -6.97 17.52
CA ILE A 458 14.50 -6.72 16.60
C ILE A 458 14.27 -7.45 15.29
N GLY A 459 14.07 -8.77 15.31
CA GLY A 459 13.89 -9.59 14.12
C GLY A 459 12.66 -9.21 13.27
N THR A 460 11.71 -8.48 13.86
CA THR A 460 10.55 -7.97 13.11
C THR A 460 10.56 -6.44 13.01
N HIS A 461 10.40 -5.72 14.13
CA HIS A 461 10.17 -4.28 14.08
C HIS A 461 11.40 -3.49 13.63
N LEU A 462 12.61 -3.82 14.10
CA LEU A 462 13.84 -3.14 13.65
C LEU A 462 14.27 -3.61 12.26
N VAL A 463 14.17 -4.90 11.95
CA VAL A 463 14.53 -5.45 10.63
C VAL A 463 13.67 -4.77 9.53
N THR A 464 12.36 -4.69 9.70
CA THR A 464 11.50 -4.00 8.72
C THR A 464 11.74 -2.50 8.67
N TYR A 465 12.08 -1.87 9.81
CA TYR A 465 12.48 -0.46 9.84
C TYR A 465 13.75 -0.22 9.00
N PHE A 466 14.79 -1.04 9.16
CA PHE A 466 16.04 -0.89 8.43
C PHE A 466 15.93 -1.26 6.96
N ASN A 467 15.18 -2.31 6.64
CA ASN A 467 14.86 -2.62 5.24
C ASN A 467 14.10 -1.46 4.57
N GLY A 468 13.12 -0.87 5.28
CA GLY A 468 12.43 0.33 4.81
C GLY A 468 13.36 1.55 4.66
N LYS A 469 14.35 1.71 5.55
CA LYS A 469 15.39 2.75 5.48
C LYS A 469 16.29 2.56 4.25
N ALA A 470 16.53 1.32 3.83
CA ALA A 470 17.32 1.00 2.66
C ALA A 470 16.55 1.24 1.34
N GLN A 471 15.23 1.37 1.39
CA GLN A 471 14.42 1.69 0.21
C GLN A 471 14.45 3.19 -0.12
N ARG A 472 14.06 3.51 -1.34
CA ARG A 472 14.00 4.89 -1.82
C ARG A 472 12.85 5.69 -1.20
N PHE A 473 11.74 5.05 -0.83
CA PHE A 473 10.60 5.70 -0.15
C PHE A 473 10.81 5.74 1.36
N THR A 474 10.78 6.95 1.93
CA THR A 474 10.95 7.15 3.38
C THR A 474 9.77 6.57 4.17
N LEU A 475 8.57 6.51 3.57
CA LEU A 475 7.39 5.90 4.17
C LEU A 475 7.51 4.40 4.40
N LEU A 476 8.40 3.68 3.73
CA LEU A 476 8.66 2.27 4.05
C LEU A 476 9.33 2.09 5.42
N ARG A 477 10.00 3.11 5.91
CA ARG A 477 10.60 3.17 7.25
C ARG A 477 9.59 3.56 8.33
N SER A 478 8.80 4.61 8.09
CA SER A 478 7.79 5.11 9.05
C SER A 478 6.48 4.33 9.01
N GLY A 479 6.19 3.67 7.91
CA GLY A 479 5.03 2.80 7.69
C GLY A 479 3.98 3.36 6.75
N PHE A 480 3.62 2.60 5.71
CA PHE A 480 2.43 2.82 4.90
C PHE A 480 1.15 2.55 5.71
N ALA A 481 0.01 2.99 5.19
CA ALA A 481 -1.27 2.86 5.88
C ALA A 481 -1.60 1.40 6.26
N GLY A 482 -1.97 1.19 7.53
CA GLY A 482 -2.36 -0.11 8.05
C GLY A 482 -1.21 -1.11 8.26
N TYR A 483 0.04 -0.66 8.22
CA TYR A 483 1.22 -1.52 8.39
C TYR A 483 1.28 -2.24 9.73
N GLU A 484 0.68 -1.67 10.77
CA GLU A 484 0.79 -2.18 12.15
C GLU A 484 0.23 -3.60 12.28
N GLU A 485 -0.83 -3.94 11.54
CA GLU A 485 -1.43 -5.27 11.60
C GLU A 485 -0.47 -6.35 11.09
N LEU A 486 0.16 -6.15 9.95
CA LEU A 486 1.16 -7.09 9.43
C LEU A 486 2.39 -7.15 10.34
N GLN A 487 2.85 -6.01 10.85
CA GLN A 487 4.00 -5.93 11.75
C GLN A 487 3.79 -6.73 13.04
N GLU A 488 2.64 -6.54 13.69
CA GLU A 488 2.32 -7.26 14.93
C GLU A 488 2.07 -8.75 14.66
N GLY A 489 1.43 -9.07 13.53
CA GLY A 489 1.25 -10.46 13.09
C GLY A 489 2.58 -11.19 12.86
N LEU A 490 3.52 -10.55 12.14
CA LEU A 490 4.87 -11.08 11.92
C LEU A 490 5.66 -11.23 13.24
N ALA A 491 5.53 -10.27 14.15
CA ALA A 491 6.19 -10.30 15.42
C ALA A 491 5.67 -11.48 16.30
N VAL A 492 4.37 -11.73 16.29
CA VAL A 492 3.79 -12.91 16.97
C VAL A 492 4.19 -14.21 16.27
N LEU A 493 4.23 -14.24 14.94
CA LEU A 493 4.75 -15.39 14.19
C LEU A 493 6.23 -15.67 14.55
N ALA A 494 7.06 -14.64 14.69
CA ALA A 494 8.45 -14.79 15.13
C ALA A 494 8.56 -15.42 16.52
N GLU A 495 7.66 -15.08 17.46
CA GLU A 495 7.58 -15.73 18.76
C GLU A 495 7.31 -17.24 18.65
N TYR A 496 6.44 -17.65 17.72
CA TYR A 496 6.16 -19.06 17.42
C TYR A 496 7.34 -19.75 16.75
N LEU A 497 7.87 -19.17 15.69
CA LEU A 497 8.96 -19.78 14.92
C LEU A 497 10.19 -20.04 15.78
N THR A 498 10.47 -19.18 16.76
CA THR A 498 11.58 -19.33 17.70
C THR A 498 11.26 -20.20 18.91
N GLY A 499 10.07 -20.81 18.97
CA GLY A 499 9.66 -21.73 20.04
C GLY A 499 9.30 -21.04 21.36
N GLY A 500 9.02 -19.74 21.33
CA GLY A 500 8.69 -18.97 22.52
C GLY A 500 7.19 -18.68 22.69
N MET A 501 6.31 -19.19 21.83
CA MET A 501 4.87 -19.09 22.05
C MET A 501 4.46 -19.88 23.28
N THR A 502 3.70 -19.25 24.18
CA THR A 502 3.24 -19.89 25.42
C THR A 502 1.72 -19.83 25.51
N PRO A 503 1.06 -20.76 26.23
CA PRO A 503 -0.38 -20.71 26.49
C PRO A 503 -0.84 -19.35 27.04
N ALA A 504 -0.11 -18.80 28.01
CA ALA A 504 -0.41 -17.48 28.61
C ALA A 504 -0.33 -16.34 27.57
N ARG A 505 0.62 -16.41 26.63
CA ARG A 505 0.75 -15.42 25.56
C ARG A 505 -0.41 -15.51 24.58
N LEU A 506 -0.72 -16.70 24.10
CA LEU A 506 -1.82 -16.94 23.16
C LEU A 506 -3.16 -16.50 23.75
N ARG A 507 -3.43 -16.90 25.01
CA ARG A 507 -4.62 -16.43 25.75
C ARG A 507 -4.68 -14.92 25.88
N THR A 508 -3.53 -14.25 26.12
CA THR A 508 -3.48 -12.77 26.19
C THR A 508 -3.88 -12.12 24.87
N LEU A 509 -3.47 -12.68 23.74
CA LEU A 509 -3.87 -12.19 22.41
C LEU A 509 -5.38 -12.32 22.20
N ALA A 510 -5.94 -13.47 22.55
CA ALA A 510 -7.37 -13.75 22.49
C ALA A 510 -8.18 -12.83 23.43
N ALA A 511 -7.73 -12.64 24.67
CA ALA A 511 -8.36 -11.74 25.65
C ALA A 511 -8.44 -10.28 25.16
N ARG A 512 -7.43 -9.82 24.42
CA ARG A 512 -7.47 -8.49 23.79
C ARG A 512 -8.57 -8.38 22.74
N VAL A 513 -8.78 -9.40 21.92
CA VAL A 513 -9.85 -9.42 20.92
C VAL A 513 -11.23 -9.37 21.56
N VAL A 514 -11.48 -10.24 22.55
CA VAL A 514 -12.77 -10.29 23.27
C VAL A 514 -13.03 -8.99 24.01
N GLY A 515 -11.98 -8.41 24.65
CA GLY A 515 -12.10 -7.13 25.33
C GLY A 515 -12.37 -5.95 24.36
N VAL A 516 -11.73 -5.94 23.20
CA VAL A 516 -11.95 -4.94 22.15
C VAL A 516 -13.37 -5.06 21.59
N ASP A 517 -13.86 -6.27 21.34
CA ASP A 517 -15.24 -6.48 20.89
C ASP A 517 -16.25 -5.93 21.90
N ALA A 518 -16.07 -6.25 23.17
CA ALA A 518 -16.94 -5.76 24.24
C ALA A 518 -16.98 -4.23 24.30
N VAL A 519 -15.82 -3.55 24.21
CA VAL A 519 -15.74 -2.07 24.20
C VAL A 519 -16.43 -1.49 22.96
N ALA A 520 -16.20 -2.08 21.78
CA ALA A 520 -16.83 -1.63 20.53
C ALA A 520 -18.36 -1.78 20.55
N ASN A 521 -18.88 -2.66 21.43
CA ASN A 521 -20.31 -2.86 21.69
C ASN A 521 -20.81 -2.14 22.95
N GLY A 522 -20.05 -1.22 23.52
CA GLY A 522 -20.47 -0.29 24.57
C GLY A 522 -20.26 -0.79 26.01
N ALA A 523 -19.54 -1.90 26.23
CA ALA A 523 -19.22 -2.35 27.58
C ALA A 523 -18.38 -1.32 28.35
N SER A 524 -18.61 -1.15 29.64
CA SER A 524 -17.81 -0.29 30.50
C SER A 524 -16.46 -0.91 30.85
N PHE A 525 -15.54 -0.11 31.37
CA PHE A 525 -14.24 -0.61 31.89
C PHE A 525 -14.42 -1.75 32.91
N VAL A 526 -15.40 -1.61 33.80
CA VAL A 526 -15.70 -2.61 34.83
C VAL A 526 -16.24 -3.88 34.22
N ASP A 527 -17.09 -3.79 33.18
CA ASP A 527 -17.65 -4.96 32.49
C ASP A 527 -16.53 -5.76 31.78
N VAL A 528 -15.65 -5.10 31.07
CA VAL A 528 -14.50 -5.75 30.40
C VAL A 528 -13.54 -6.35 31.42
N PHE A 529 -13.25 -5.64 32.51
CA PHE A 529 -12.42 -6.17 33.60
C PHE A 529 -13.04 -7.47 34.18
N ARG A 530 -14.34 -7.45 34.47
CA ARG A 530 -15.06 -8.63 35.00
C ARG A 530 -15.12 -9.75 33.98
N LEU A 531 -15.33 -9.45 32.70
CA LEU A 531 -15.30 -10.42 31.62
C LEU A 531 -13.97 -11.18 31.56
N LEU A 532 -12.85 -10.45 31.62
CA LEU A 532 -11.52 -11.07 31.61
C LEU A 532 -11.24 -11.89 32.87
N CYS A 533 -11.73 -11.45 34.02
CA CYS A 533 -11.67 -12.27 35.25
C CYS A 533 -12.43 -13.59 35.11
N ARG A 534 -13.60 -13.61 34.46
CA ARG A 534 -14.35 -14.86 34.17
C ARG A 534 -13.58 -15.81 33.26
N TYR A 535 -12.78 -15.30 32.31
CA TYR A 535 -11.86 -16.12 31.51
C TYR A 535 -10.60 -16.58 32.26
N GLY A 536 -10.54 -16.38 33.60
CA GLY A 536 -9.46 -16.88 34.45
C GLY A 536 -8.18 -16.01 34.49
N PHE A 537 -8.23 -14.79 33.99
CA PHE A 537 -7.12 -13.85 34.18
C PHE A 537 -7.11 -13.31 35.62
N SER A 538 -5.91 -13.15 36.18
CA SER A 538 -5.77 -12.50 37.46
C SER A 538 -6.28 -11.06 37.41
N ARG A 539 -6.73 -10.49 38.52
CA ARG A 539 -7.22 -9.11 38.59
C ARG A 539 -6.23 -8.09 38.01
N GLN A 540 -4.94 -8.29 38.27
CA GLN A 540 -3.89 -7.40 37.73
C GLN A 540 -3.77 -7.52 36.19
N GLN A 541 -3.80 -8.75 35.67
CA GLN A 541 -3.78 -8.98 34.22
C GLN A 541 -5.01 -8.41 33.53
N SER A 542 -6.21 -8.67 34.10
CA SER A 542 -7.47 -8.11 33.60
C SER A 542 -7.44 -6.57 33.58
N PHE A 543 -6.97 -5.95 34.66
CA PHE A 543 -6.80 -4.49 34.71
C PHE A 543 -5.82 -3.98 33.64
N ASN A 544 -4.68 -4.63 33.47
CA ASN A 544 -3.67 -4.20 32.49
C ASN A 544 -4.21 -4.30 31.05
N ILE A 545 -4.89 -5.39 30.70
CA ILE A 545 -5.50 -5.58 29.38
C ILE A 545 -6.61 -4.53 29.17
N THR A 546 -7.50 -4.36 30.16
CA THR A 546 -8.61 -3.40 30.06
C THR A 546 -8.08 -1.98 29.93
N THR A 547 -7.03 -1.61 30.69
CA THR A 547 -6.40 -0.28 30.61
C THR A 547 -5.84 -0.01 29.21
N ARG A 548 -5.20 -0.99 28.58
CA ARG A 548 -4.71 -0.86 27.19
C ARG A 548 -5.82 -0.58 26.20
N ILE A 549 -6.98 -1.23 26.37
CA ILE A 549 -8.14 -1.08 25.47
C ILE A 549 -8.84 0.26 25.73
N TYR A 550 -8.91 0.74 26.98
CA TYR A 550 -9.61 1.99 27.32
C TYR A 550 -8.75 3.25 27.23
N ARG A 551 -7.43 3.14 27.01
CA ARG A 551 -6.57 4.32 26.85
C ARG A 551 -7.11 5.25 25.76
N GLY A 552 -6.99 6.56 25.97
CA GLY A 552 -7.46 7.58 25.03
C GLY A 552 -8.98 7.71 24.94
N GLY A 553 -9.77 6.85 25.57
CA GLY A 553 -11.23 6.81 25.48
C GLY A 553 -11.79 5.58 24.73
N GLY A 554 -10.93 4.60 24.42
CA GLY A 554 -11.28 3.35 23.72
C GLY A 554 -10.39 3.11 22.51
N PHE A 555 -9.23 2.48 22.72
CA PHE A 555 -8.23 2.23 21.69
C PHE A 555 -8.22 0.76 21.30
N ILE A 556 -8.97 0.44 20.23
CA ILE A 556 -9.20 -0.95 19.80
C ILE A 556 -8.03 -1.56 19.01
N LYS A 557 -6.89 -0.91 18.93
CA LYS A 557 -5.69 -1.40 18.22
C LYS A 557 -5.32 -2.83 18.63
N ASP A 558 -5.50 -3.20 19.89
CA ASP A 558 -4.95 -4.46 20.43
C ASP A 558 -5.54 -5.74 19.78
N CYS A 559 -6.66 -5.66 19.03
CA CYS A 559 -7.18 -6.79 18.24
C CYS A 559 -6.32 -7.15 17.03
N ILE A 560 -5.47 -6.20 16.53
CA ILE A 560 -4.65 -6.45 15.34
C ILE A 560 -3.55 -7.48 15.54
N TYR A 561 -3.16 -7.79 16.77
CA TYR A 561 -2.14 -8.81 17.06
C TYR A 561 -2.59 -10.20 16.61
N LEU A 562 -3.76 -10.65 17.07
CA LEU A 562 -4.32 -11.94 16.67
C LEU A 562 -4.78 -11.91 15.21
N ARG A 563 -5.44 -10.82 14.79
CA ARG A 563 -5.90 -10.66 13.41
C ARG A 563 -4.72 -10.68 12.42
N GLY A 564 -3.66 -9.94 12.70
CA GLY A 564 -2.45 -9.94 11.88
C GLY A 564 -1.74 -11.29 11.84
N LEU A 565 -1.70 -12.00 12.97
CA LEU A 565 -1.17 -13.38 13.00
C LEU A 565 -1.98 -14.28 12.05
N LEU A 566 -3.31 -14.30 12.17
CA LEU A 566 -4.16 -15.11 11.29
C LEU A 566 -3.98 -14.72 9.81
N THR A 567 -3.91 -13.41 9.51
CA THR A 567 -3.64 -12.92 8.14
C THR A 567 -2.31 -13.44 7.59
N VAL A 568 -1.26 -13.49 8.42
CA VAL A 568 0.05 -14.00 7.99
C VAL A 568 0.04 -15.51 7.83
N LEU A 569 -0.64 -16.25 8.72
CA LEU A 569 -0.80 -17.70 8.60
C LEU A 569 -1.53 -18.06 7.31
N ASP A 570 -2.65 -17.40 7.01
CA ASP A 570 -3.42 -17.60 5.79
C ASP A 570 -2.59 -17.29 4.54
N TYR A 571 -1.89 -16.15 4.52
CA TYR A 571 -1.02 -15.78 3.41
C TYR A 571 0.06 -16.83 3.12
N LEU A 572 0.70 -17.37 4.16
CA LEU A 572 1.74 -18.40 4.01
C LEU A 572 1.17 -19.75 3.60
N ARG A 573 -0.02 -20.12 4.12
CA ARG A 573 -0.75 -21.33 3.72
C ARG A 573 -1.15 -21.30 2.24
N GLU A 574 -1.51 -20.14 1.71
CA GLU A 574 -1.83 -19.91 0.30
C GLU A 574 -0.59 -19.87 -0.60
N GLY A 575 0.59 -20.20 -0.10
CA GLY A 575 1.85 -20.21 -0.85
C GLY A 575 2.54 -18.86 -0.95
N GLY A 576 2.17 -17.90 -0.11
CA GLY A 576 2.80 -16.58 -0.06
C GLY A 576 4.29 -16.65 0.27
N GLU A 577 5.09 -15.83 -0.42
CA GLU A 577 6.53 -15.72 -0.18
C GLU A 577 6.83 -14.93 1.09
N PHE A 578 7.83 -15.37 1.86
CA PHE A 578 8.20 -14.74 3.13
C PHE A 578 8.94 -13.40 2.94
N GLU A 579 9.76 -13.30 1.90
CA GLU A 579 10.63 -12.15 1.65
C GLU A 579 9.87 -10.81 1.49
N PRO A 580 8.78 -10.68 0.70
CA PRO A 580 8.09 -9.42 0.53
C PRO A 580 7.50 -8.83 1.82
N LEU A 581 7.28 -9.67 2.84
CA LEU A 581 6.76 -9.24 4.14
C LEU A 581 7.76 -8.35 4.90
N PHE A 582 9.04 -8.39 4.53
CA PHE A 582 10.13 -7.67 5.20
C PHE A 582 10.71 -6.50 4.39
N VAL A 583 10.11 -6.12 3.25
CA VAL A 583 10.62 -5.01 2.41
C VAL A 583 10.62 -3.66 3.14
N GLY A 584 9.82 -3.54 4.18
CA GLY A 584 9.62 -2.35 5.02
C GLY A 584 8.30 -2.47 5.78
N LYS A 585 7.81 -1.36 6.32
CA LYS A 585 6.55 -1.30 7.07
C LYS A 585 5.37 -1.13 6.12
N ILE A 586 4.77 -2.25 5.71
CA ILE A 586 3.65 -2.33 4.76
C ILE A 586 2.46 -3.07 5.37
N ALA A 587 1.25 -2.88 4.83
CA ALA A 587 0.10 -3.74 5.14
C ALA A 587 0.10 -4.99 4.22
N ALA A 588 -0.52 -6.09 4.67
CA ALA A 588 -0.63 -7.32 3.86
C ALA A 588 -1.27 -7.06 2.48
N ARG A 589 -2.30 -6.21 2.41
CA ARG A 589 -2.93 -5.80 1.14
C ARG A 589 -2.00 -5.05 0.17
N HIS A 590 -0.84 -4.57 0.64
CA HIS A 590 0.15 -3.90 -0.20
C HIS A 590 1.14 -4.87 -0.86
N ILE A 591 1.17 -6.15 -0.50
CA ILE A 591 2.10 -7.14 -1.06
C ILE A 591 2.06 -7.18 -2.61
N PRO A 592 0.87 -7.24 -3.27
CA PRO A 592 0.81 -7.19 -4.73
C PRO A 592 1.41 -5.89 -5.31
N ILE A 593 1.24 -4.77 -4.61
CA ILE A 593 1.80 -3.46 -5.01
C ILE A 593 3.33 -3.47 -4.85
N VAL A 594 3.83 -4.03 -3.76
CA VAL A 594 5.29 -4.16 -3.54
C VAL A 594 5.91 -4.99 -4.68
N ARG A 595 5.31 -6.12 -5.04
CA ARG A 595 5.75 -6.95 -6.17
C ARG A 595 5.72 -6.18 -7.49
N GLU A 596 4.64 -5.41 -7.75
CA GLU A 596 4.57 -4.51 -8.91
C GLU A 596 5.75 -3.53 -8.92
N LEU A 597 5.99 -2.83 -7.82
CA LEU A 597 7.04 -1.83 -7.73
C LEU A 597 8.46 -2.44 -7.81
N GLN A 598 8.66 -3.67 -7.31
CA GLN A 598 9.92 -4.42 -7.48
C GLN A 598 10.12 -4.84 -8.94
N SER A 599 9.10 -5.38 -9.61
CA SER A 599 9.17 -5.72 -11.04
C SER A 599 9.47 -4.50 -11.91
N ARG A 600 8.99 -3.32 -11.51
CA ARG A 600 9.29 -2.02 -12.13
C ARG A 600 10.66 -1.46 -11.73
N LYS A 601 11.44 -2.10 -10.86
CA LYS A 601 12.70 -1.59 -10.30
C LYS A 601 12.57 -0.25 -9.58
N VAL A 602 11.40 0.04 -9.01
CA VAL A 602 11.12 1.20 -8.15
C VAL A 602 11.45 0.87 -6.70
N LEU A 603 11.19 -0.37 -6.28
CA LEU A 603 11.62 -0.93 -5.00
C LEU A 603 12.64 -2.05 -5.23
N GLU A 604 13.51 -2.24 -4.23
CA GLU A 604 14.46 -3.33 -4.17
C GLU A 604 13.96 -4.45 -3.25
N ALA A 605 14.57 -5.62 -3.31
CA ALA A 605 14.42 -6.66 -2.31
C ALA A 605 14.88 -6.15 -0.93
N PRO A 606 14.38 -6.74 0.19
CA PRO A 606 14.91 -6.40 1.51
C PRO A 606 16.41 -6.69 1.60
N LYS A 607 17.16 -5.84 2.30
CA LYS A 607 18.62 -6.01 2.48
C LYS A 607 18.96 -7.27 3.25
N PHE A 608 18.10 -7.66 4.18
CA PHE A 608 18.24 -8.88 4.97
C PHE A 608 16.88 -9.39 5.45
N LEU A 609 16.83 -10.67 5.68
CA LEU A 609 15.73 -11.34 6.38
C LEU A 609 16.08 -11.51 7.87
N PRO A 610 15.09 -11.79 8.74
CA PRO A 610 15.35 -12.08 10.13
C PRO A 610 16.33 -13.25 10.31
N ARG A 611 17.34 -13.10 11.15
CA ARG A 611 18.36 -14.11 11.39
C ARG A 611 17.79 -15.47 11.79
N TYR A 612 16.69 -15.50 12.56
CA TYR A 612 16.10 -16.75 13.02
C TYR A 612 15.61 -17.63 11.87
N ILE A 613 15.29 -17.05 10.70
CA ILE A 613 14.74 -17.84 9.58
C ILE A 613 15.73 -18.87 9.00
N THR A 614 17.03 -18.73 9.27
CA THR A 614 18.04 -19.69 8.82
C THR A 614 18.19 -20.90 9.77
N ARG A 615 17.54 -20.88 10.94
CA ARG A 615 17.59 -21.97 11.92
C ARG A 615 16.69 -23.12 11.43
N GLU A 616 17.18 -24.35 11.49
CA GLU A 616 16.44 -25.55 11.08
C GLU A 616 15.08 -25.67 11.78
N SER A 617 15.07 -25.53 13.11
CA SER A 617 13.83 -25.59 13.90
C SER A 617 12.81 -24.50 13.54
N CYS A 618 13.26 -23.34 13.04
CA CYS A 618 12.36 -22.30 12.54
C CYS A 618 11.82 -22.65 11.14
N GLN A 619 12.63 -23.25 10.29
CA GLN A 619 12.19 -23.73 8.99
C GLN A 619 11.15 -24.85 9.11
N GLU A 620 11.35 -25.80 10.02
CA GLU A 620 10.37 -26.85 10.32
C GLU A 620 9.02 -26.27 10.74
N ARG A 621 9.02 -25.29 11.68
CA ARG A 621 7.81 -24.61 12.11
C ARG A 621 7.16 -23.80 10.99
N LEU A 622 7.98 -23.13 10.16
CA LEU A 622 7.46 -22.40 8.99
C LEU A 622 6.81 -23.35 7.99
N GLN A 623 7.38 -24.54 7.79
CA GLN A 623 6.78 -25.56 6.93
C GLN A 623 5.45 -26.06 7.48
N ARG A 624 5.30 -26.25 8.79
CA ARG A 624 4.01 -26.58 9.43
C ARG A 624 2.97 -25.47 9.17
N VAL A 625 3.35 -24.20 9.27
CA VAL A 625 2.47 -23.05 8.94
C VAL A 625 2.00 -23.14 7.49
N ARG A 626 2.90 -23.41 6.54
CA ARG A 626 2.55 -23.57 5.11
C ARG A 626 1.64 -24.75 4.83
N GLN A 627 1.67 -25.78 5.66
CA GLN A 627 0.78 -26.95 5.57
C GLN A 627 -0.61 -26.72 6.16
N GLY A 628 -0.86 -25.57 6.79
CA GLY A 628 -2.17 -25.19 7.29
C GLY A 628 -2.35 -25.41 8.80
N LEU A 629 -1.36 -24.99 9.59
CA LEU A 629 -1.42 -25.04 11.04
C LEU A 629 -2.50 -24.11 11.60
N ASP A 630 -3.35 -24.63 12.47
CA ASP A 630 -4.34 -23.85 13.20
C ASP A 630 -3.72 -23.04 14.35
N VAL A 631 -4.37 -21.92 14.72
CA VAL A 631 -3.80 -20.98 15.71
C VAL A 631 -3.59 -21.59 17.11
N HIS A 632 -4.39 -22.55 17.52
CA HIS A 632 -4.22 -23.23 18.81
C HIS A 632 -3.11 -24.30 18.77
N GLU A 633 -2.72 -24.79 17.61
CA GLU A 633 -1.61 -25.71 17.43
C GLU A 633 -0.23 -25.01 17.51
N LEU A 634 -0.21 -23.67 17.60
CA LEU A 634 1.01 -22.89 17.85
C LEU A 634 1.68 -23.18 19.21
N LEU A 635 1.07 -24.04 20.03
CA LEU A 635 1.58 -24.44 21.36
C LEU A 635 2.30 -25.79 21.34
N GLY A 636 2.33 -26.50 20.20
CA GLY A 636 2.91 -27.84 20.05
C GLY A 636 4.33 -27.86 19.53
#